data_d2b7b8f9de889af9de7f20ab03ac4273
#
_entry.id   d2b7b8f9de889af9de7f20ab03ac4273
#
_cell.length_a   1.000
_cell.length_b   1.000
_cell.length_c   1.000
_cell.angle_alpha   90.00
_cell.angle_beta   90.00
_cell.angle_gamma   90.00
#
_symmetry.space_group_name_H-M   'P 1'
#
loop_
_entity.id
_entity.type
_entity.pdbx_description
1 polymer ?
#
loop_
_entity_poly.entity_id
_entity_poly.type
_entity_poly.pdbx_seq_one_letter_code
_entity_poly.pdbx_strand_id
1 'polypeptide(L)'
;MLLLNQKREFYLTILSFFFTLSVSAQQAVVYGTVTDFQTGEPLVGVLIKADKTNARTVTNNEGFYRLVLSGRQRVQLNFQCIGYKEHTQSVTLQDSLRCDVQLTSAEQVLKEVTVTAHSEMRKLKEAAMPVSVIGQQQLQGTASNMNDVLARTVGVTVRNTGGMGSASRISVRGLEGKRMGMFVDETPLSQLNNFIALNDIPTNMIERIEVYKGIVPYKFGGSALGGAVNVVTKEYPPVYLDFAYEAGSFNTHQFSTVFKRTNRKSGLQFGIGGTFSFSKNNYEMTLANLDNRTVKRDHDLFNKVIGGMSVKATKWWFDEIKWELVFMKTYQEIQGIDLDIREAYNRSVNYVTELSLKRNNFFLDGLDFNFDINYVFGKYGMHDKAMNRYDWDGNKLPPVSAYGGEQNNFPSDGNNRLNELISKLNLQYTIDMHHSVNFNAYFDHNSLHPKDTLMDKALGFRSNFPSKMNTLTLGLSYDLTLFNGRFQNAFTLKNFIFSSDSRSINVFSVTEPERVKVFKSYFGFSNAARYKFTPDLMLKASFNAEVRIPSSEELIGNGYSILASPALKPERTKGVNVGMLYRHLKADNGLIEVELNTFYNLLEDMIRFTPDMIPTMARYRNFGSVRTQGIELEAKGDVCPVLYLYANGTFQDLRDVRKLTPGTVVENPTYKMRIPNVPYLLGNFGAEFHKENIFGGSGQNTRLLFDASYIHQYFYDFEVSRYQERKIPTSFTMDAAVEHSFGNDKWTLTLKVKNLTNRRVVSELNRPLPGRYIGFKVRYLLR
;
A
#
# COMPACT_ATOMS: atom_id res chain seq x y z
N MET A 1 -2.34 -52.39 13.94
CA MET A 1 -3.82 -52.40 13.87
C MET A 1 -4.47 -51.57 15.01
N LEU A 2 -3.87 -51.47 16.20
CA LEU A 2 -4.40 -50.71 17.34
C LEU A 2 -4.24 -49.16 17.19
N LEU A 3 -3.28 -48.66 16.44
CA LEU A 3 -3.02 -47.22 16.23
C LEU A 3 -3.94 -46.58 15.17
N LEU A 4 -4.60 -47.36 14.32
CA LEU A 4 -5.54 -46.87 13.31
C LEU A 4 -6.94 -46.65 13.87
N ASN A 5 -7.31 -47.40 14.92
CA ASN A 5 -8.61 -47.24 15.58
C ASN A 5 -8.68 -45.98 16.47
N GLN A 6 -7.61 -45.62 17.16
CA GLN A 6 -7.60 -44.40 17.98
C GLN A 6 -7.72 -43.08 17.16
N LYS A 7 -7.17 -43.05 15.94
CA LYS A 7 -7.34 -41.88 15.04
C LYS A 7 -8.76 -41.73 14.52
N ARG A 8 -9.46 -42.86 14.28
CA ARG A 8 -10.85 -42.86 13.79
C ARG A 8 -11.84 -42.38 14.85
N GLU A 9 -11.64 -42.76 16.10
CA GLU A 9 -12.45 -42.32 17.26
C GLU A 9 -12.21 -40.83 17.55
N PHE A 10 -10.95 -40.31 17.38
CA PHE A 10 -10.62 -38.90 17.56
C PHE A 10 -11.26 -38.00 16.48
N TYR A 11 -11.29 -38.46 15.22
CA TYR A 11 -11.95 -37.70 14.14
C TYR A 11 -13.50 -37.76 14.26
N LEU A 12 -14.06 -38.86 14.73
CA LEU A 12 -15.50 -38.96 14.98
C LEU A 12 -15.92 -38.09 16.18
N THR A 13 -15.10 -37.96 17.19
CA THR A 13 -15.35 -37.08 18.35
C THR A 13 -15.26 -35.60 17.98
N ILE A 14 -14.32 -35.23 17.14
CA ILE A 14 -14.25 -33.86 16.60
C ILE A 14 -15.43 -33.56 15.66
N LEU A 15 -15.83 -34.50 14.82
CA LEU A 15 -16.97 -34.33 13.91
C LEU A 15 -18.31 -34.27 14.70
N SER A 16 -18.47 -35.00 15.80
CA SER A 16 -19.66 -34.93 16.65
C SER A 16 -19.72 -33.63 17.48
N PHE A 17 -18.57 -33.05 17.84
CA PHE A 17 -18.53 -31.78 18.55
C PHE A 17 -18.97 -30.60 17.66
N PHE A 18 -18.78 -30.69 16.33
CA PHE A 18 -19.30 -29.71 15.38
C PHE A 18 -20.81 -29.84 15.10
N PHE A 19 -21.43 -30.97 15.45
CA PHE A 19 -22.85 -31.21 15.14
C PHE A 19 -23.82 -30.85 16.27
N THR A 20 -23.35 -30.49 17.46
CA THR A 20 -24.20 -30.24 18.64
C THR A 20 -24.47 -28.77 18.96
N LEU A 21 -24.08 -27.80 18.09
CA LEU A 21 -24.37 -26.38 18.27
C LEU A 21 -25.50 -25.86 17.36
N SER A 22 -26.56 -26.61 17.20
CA SER A 22 -27.80 -26.10 16.61
C SER A 22 -28.64 -25.40 17.69
N VAL A 23 -28.24 -24.22 18.12
CA VAL A 23 -29.14 -23.32 18.85
C VAL A 23 -30.06 -22.69 17.82
N SER A 24 -31.29 -23.15 17.72
CA SER A 24 -32.37 -22.51 16.97
C SER A 24 -32.70 -21.15 17.58
N ALA A 25 -31.96 -20.10 17.18
CA ALA A 25 -32.44 -18.75 17.37
C ALA A 25 -33.64 -18.53 16.44
N GLN A 26 -34.76 -18.12 16.97
CA GLN A 26 -35.94 -17.78 16.17
C GLN A 26 -35.59 -16.62 15.25
N GLN A 27 -35.43 -16.91 13.95
CA GLN A 27 -35.04 -15.94 12.93
C GLN A 27 -36.31 -15.30 12.34
N ALA A 28 -36.30 -13.99 12.20
CA ALA A 28 -37.29 -13.21 11.47
C ALA A 28 -36.68 -12.78 10.11
N VAL A 29 -37.40 -12.93 9.04
CA VAL A 29 -36.96 -12.52 7.71
C VAL A 29 -37.75 -11.30 7.25
N VAL A 30 -37.03 -10.20 6.97
CA VAL A 30 -37.60 -9.02 6.30
C VAL A 30 -37.14 -9.03 4.84
N TYR A 31 -38.07 -8.96 3.91
CA TYR A 31 -37.80 -8.96 2.47
C TYR A 31 -38.70 -7.99 1.74
N GLY A 32 -38.29 -7.52 0.57
CA GLY A 32 -39.08 -6.58 -0.22
C GLY A 32 -38.30 -6.06 -1.42
N THR A 33 -38.89 -5.11 -2.12
CA THR A 33 -38.29 -4.42 -3.26
C THR A 33 -38.09 -2.94 -2.95
N VAL A 34 -36.96 -2.40 -3.42
CA VAL A 34 -36.70 -0.95 -3.36
C VAL A 34 -36.73 -0.39 -4.76
N THR A 35 -37.55 0.63 -4.98
CA THR A 35 -37.76 1.27 -6.29
C THR A 35 -37.54 2.79 -6.20
N ASP A 36 -37.27 3.42 -7.33
CA ASP A 36 -37.27 4.88 -7.47
C ASP A 36 -38.70 5.43 -7.40
N PHE A 37 -38.90 6.48 -6.62
CA PHE A 37 -40.22 7.08 -6.40
C PHE A 37 -40.81 7.71 -7.68
N GLN A 38 -39.98 8.27 -8.56
CA GLN A 38 -40.45 8.97 -9.78
C GLN A 38 -40.58 8.02 -10.97
N THR A 39 -39.66 7.09 -11.14
CA THR A 39 -39.63 6.22 -12.30
C THR A 39 -40.24 4.85 -12.06
N GLY A 40 -40.40 4.43 -10.80
CA GLY A 40 -40.83 3.09 -10.41
C GLY A 40 -39.81 1.99 -10.76
N GLU A 41 -38.63 2.34 -11.27
CA GLU A 41 -37.58 1.38 -11.60
C GLU A 41 -36.96 0.77 -10.35
N PRO A 42 -36.60 -0.53 -10.37
CA PRO A 42 -35.95 -1.17 -9.24
C PRO A 42 -34.54 -0.58 -8.98
N LEU A 43 -34.21 -0.30 -7.73
CA LEU A 43 -32.94 0.26 -7.30
C LEU A 43 -31.99 -0.85 -6.86
N VAL A 44 -30.91 -1.00 -7.60
CA VAL A 44 -29.84 -1.98 -7.35
C VAL A 44 -28.80 -1.38 -6.42
N GLY A 45 -28.27 -2.19 -5.50
CA GLY A 45 -27.18 -1.75 -4.63
C GLY A 45 -27.62 -0.87 -3.46
N VAL A 46 -28.92 -0.82 -3.15
CA VAL A 46 -29.41 -0.13 -1.94
C VAL A 46 -28.96 -0.90 -0.72
N LEU A 47 -28.21 -0.27 0.15
CA LEU A 47 -27.79 -0.84 1.42
C LEU A 47 -28.91 -0.72 2.44
N ILE A 48 -29.36 -1.86 2.97
CA ILE A 48 -30.36 -1.96 4.03
C ILE A 48 -29.66 -2.36 5.32
N LYS A 49 -29.79 -1.55 6.36
CA LYS A 49 -29.25 -1.83 7.71
C LYS A 49 -30.38 -1.87 8.71
N ALA A 50 -30.31 -2.79 9.64
CA ALA A 50 -31.17 -2.79 10.82
C ALA A 50 -30.47 -2.06 11.97
N ASP A 51 -31.16 -1.05 12.53
CA ASP A 51 -30.65 -0.25 13.63
C ASP A 51 -30.43 -1.12 14.88
N LYS A 52 -29.38 -0.81 15.65
CA LYS A 52 -28.96 -1.57 16.85
C LYS A 52 -28.52 -3.03 16.60
N THR A 53 -28.39 -3.43 15.31
CA THR A 53 -27.86 -4.75 14.92
C THR A 53 -26.76 -4.58 13.88
N ASN A 54 -25.95 -5.59 13.67
CA ASN A 54 -24.96 -5.59 12.57
C ASN A 54 -25.56 -6.16 11.26
N ALA A 55 -26.84 -6.52 11.28
CA ALA A 55 -27.49 -7.11 10.12
C ALA A 55 -27.66 -6.07 9.01
N ARG A 56 -27.19 -6.43 7.83
CA ARG A 56 -27.28 -5.62 6.63
C ARG A 56 -27.41 -6.49 5.41
N THR A 57 -28.03 -5.97 4.37
CA THR A 57 -28.12 -6.60 3.07
C THR A 57 -28.11 -5.53 1.99
N VAL A 58 -28.00 -5.94 0.72
CA VAL A 58 -28.00 -5.04 -0.42
C VAL A 58 -29.05 -5.54 -1.43
N THR A 59 -29.75 -4.62 -2.10
CA THR A 59 -30.71 -5.02 -3.14
C THR A 59 -30.01 -5.62 -4.35
N ASN A 60 -30.64 -6.67 -4.91
CA ASN A 60 -30.21 -7.31 -6.14
C ASN A 60 -30.66 -6.54 -7.39
N ASN A 61 -30.50 -7.13 -8.57
CA ASN A 61 -30.82 -6.53 -9.88
C ASN A 61 -32.29 -6.18 -10.10
N GLU A 62 -33.16 -6.80 -9.34
CA GLU A 62 -34.62 -6.55 -9.37
C GLU A 62 -35.05 -5.61 -8.24
N GLY A 63 -34.08 -4.98 -7.56
CA GLY A 63 -34.34 -4.15 -6.39
C GLY A 63 -34.75 -4.96 -5.15
N PHE A 64 -34.72 -6.31 -5.23
CA PHE A 64 -35.15 -7.19 -4.16
C PHE A 64 -34.04 -7.33 -3.10
N TYR A 65 -34.48 -7.34 -1.82
CA TYR A 65 -33.59 -7.61 -0.69
C TYR A 65 -34.22 -8.64 0.26
N ARG A 66 -33.36 -9.31 1.02
CA ARG A 66 -33.73 -10.22 2.10
C ARG A 66 -32.75 -9.99 3.27
N LEU A 67 -33.30 -9.68 4.43
CA LEU A 67 -32.55 -9.42 5.65
C LEU A 67 -33.03 -10.36 6.74
N VAL A 68 -32.10 -11.15 7.30
CA VAL A 68 -32.39 -12.08 8.39
C VAL A 68 -32.04 -11.38 9.71
N LEU A 69 -32.97 -11.36 10.64
CA LEU A 69 -32.85 -10.72 11.94
C LEU A 69 -33.22 -11.72 13.04
N SER A 70 -32.60 -11.59 14.20
CA SER A 70 -32.90 -12.43 15.36
C SER A 70 -33.84 -11.72 16.33
N GLY A 71 -34.88 -12.42 16.77
CA GLY A 71 -35.83 -11.95 17.78
C GLY A 71 -37.12 -11.34 17.20
N ARG A 72 -38.11 -11.10 18.07
CA ARG A 72 -39.40 -10.48 17.77
C ARG A 72 -39.49 -9.11 18.44
N GLN A 73 -38.80 -8.11 17.89
CA GLN A 73 -38.83 -6.72 18.41
C GLN A 73 -39.04 -5.73 17.29
N ARG A 74 -39.36 -4.49 17.65
CA ARG A 74 -39.45 -3.39 16.71
C ARG A 74 -38.04 -2.95 16.32
N VAL A 75 -37.76 -2.93 15.01
CA VAL A 75 -36.44 -2.59 14.44
C VAL A 75 -36.65 -1.46 13.43
N GLN A 76 -35.73 -0.52 13.38
CA GLN A 76 -35.66 0.46 12.32
C GLN A 76 -34.75 -0.06 11.22
N LEU A 77 -35.24 -0.07 10.00
CA LEU A 77 -34.48 -0.40 8.80
C LEU A 77 -34.10 0.91 8.12
N ASN A 78 -32.84 1.06 7.84
CA ASN A 78 -32.28 2.22 7.17
C ASN A 78 -31.87 1.83 5.76
N PHE A 79 -32.43 2.51 4.74
CA PHE A 79 -32.21 2.31 3.32
C PHE A 79 -31.34 3.42 2.77
N GLN A 80 -30.15 3.07 2.27
CA GLN A 80 -29.17 4.01 1.74
C GLN A 80 -28.79 3.62 0.29
N CYS A 81 -28.92 4.58 -0.62
CA CYS A 81 -28.52 4.41 -2.01
C CYS A 81 -27.87 5.70 -2.52
N ILE A 82 -26.77 5.57 -3.28
CA ILE A 82 -26.09 6.72 -3.88
C ILE A 82 -27.03 7.44 -4.85
N GLY A 83 -27.22 8.73 -4.64
CA GLY A 83 -28.13 9.56 -5.43
C GLY A 83 -29.58 9.58 -4.96
N TYR A 84 -29.88 8.99 -3.81
CA TYR A 84 -31.20 8.97 -3.19
C TYR A 84 -31.18 9.47 -1.75
N LYS A 85 -32.30 10.06 -1.28
CA LYS A 85 -32.45 10.43 0.13
C LYS A 85 -32.54 9.18 0.99
N GLU A 86 -31.81 9.19 2.11
CA GLU A 86 -31.91 8.12 3.10
C GLU A 86 -33.34 7.98 3.61
N HIS A 87 -33.84 6.74 3.66
CA HIS A 87 -35.18 6.42 4.13
C HIS A 87 -35.10 5.47 5.32
N THR A 88 -35.80 5.79 6.39
CA THR A 88 -35.86 4.96 7.59
C THR A 88 -37.29 4.43 7.78
N GLN A 89 -37.44 3.11 7.84
CA GLN A 89 -38.70 2.42 8.01
C GLN A 89 -38.71 1.61 9.31
N SER A 90 -39.68 1.88 10.20
CA SER A 90 -39.85 1.07 11.40
C SER A 90 -40.69 -0.17 11.10
N VAL A 91 -40.18 -1.34 11.41
CA VAL A 91 -40.86 -2.62 11.22
C VAL A 91 -40.93 -3.39 12.53
N THR A 92 -42.04 -4.10 12.74
CA THR A 92 -42.18 -5.04 13.87
C THR A 92 -41.93 -6.44 13.32
N LEU A 93 -40.89 -7.11 13.81
CA LEU A 93 -40.46 -8.40 13.29
C LEU A 93 -41.50 -9.49 13.52
N GLN A 94 -41.84 -10.19 12.47
CA GLN A 94 -42.63 -11.43 12.41
C GLN A 94 -41.77 -12.51 11.76
N ASP A 95 -42.24 -13.75 11.71
CA ASP A 95 -41.48 -14.86 11.10
C ASP A 95 -41.06 -14.56 9.65
N SER A 96 -41.93 -13.87 8.89
CA SER A 96 -41.56 -13.26 7.60
C SER A 96 -42.36 -11.97 7.39
N LEU A 97 -41.70 -10.88 7.01
CA LEU A 97 -42.33 -9.58 6.78
C LEU A 97 -41.89 -9.02 5.43
N ARG A 98 -42.88 -8.67 4.59
CA ARG A 98 -42.60 -7.95 3.35
C ARG A 98 -42.60 -6.45 3.62
N CYS A 99 -41.56 -5.74 3.16
CA CYS A 99 -41.39 -4.32 3.31
C CYS A 99 -40.82 -3.74 2.00
N ASP A 100 -41.73 -3.22 1.13
CA ASP A 100 -41.36 -2.54 -0.08
C ASP A 100 -41.14 -1.06 0.20
N VAL A 101 -40.10 -0.44 -0.38
CA VAL A 101 -39.71 0.94 -0.11
C VAL A 101 -39.46 1.68 -1.42
N GLN A 102 -39.86 2.95 -1.46
CA GLN A 102 -39.56 3.85 -2.56
C GLN A 102 -38.60 4.94 -2.09
N LEU A 103 -37.47 5.11 -2.79
CA LEU A 103 -36.50 6.15 -2.49
C LEU A 103 -36.65 7.33 -3.44
N THR A 104 -36.57 8.52 -2.87
CA THR A 104 -36.63 9.79 -3.64
C THR A 104 -35.21 10.20 -4.04
N SER A 105 -35.00 10.49 -5.33
CA SER A 105 -33.73 10.99 -5.84
C SER A 105 -33.30 12.27 -5.12
N ALA A 106 -32.04 12.35 -4.76
CA ALA A 106 -31.45 13.56 -4.18
C ALA A 106 -30.74 14.34 -5.27
N GLU A 107 -31.16 15.58 -5.52
CA GLU A 107 -30.45 16.49 -6.44
C GLU A 107 -29.05 16.91 -5.94
N GLN A 108 -28.62 16.43 -4.76
CA GLN A 108 -27.33 16.74 -4.14
C GLN A 108 -26.39 15.53 -4.08
N VAL A 109 -25.99 14.98 -5.22
CA VAL A 109 -25.08 13.83 -5.35
C VAL A 109 -23.69 14.05 -4.69
N LEU A 110 -23.26 15.30 -4.49
CA LEU A 110 -21.94 15.63 -3.98
C LEU A 110 -21.77 15.50 -2.45
N LYS A 111 -22.83 15.71 -1.67
CA LYS A 111 -22.75 15.59 -0.20
C LYS A 111 -22.82 14.15 0.30
N GLU A 112 -23.51 13.27 -0.39
CA GLU A 112 -23.80 11.90 0.03
C GLU A 112 -22.61 10.95 -0.15
N VAL A 113 -21.85 11.06 -1.26
CA VAL A 113 -20.59 10.33 -1.46
C VAL A 113 -19.59 10.69 -0.36
N THR A 114 -19.54 11.94 0.05
CA THR A 114 -18.71 12.42 1.15
C THR A 114 -19.10 11.79 2.49
N VAL A 115 -20.39 11.66 2.79
CA VAL A 115 -20.89 11.08 4.05
C VAL A 115 -20.57 9.57 4.13
N THR A 116 -20.73 8.83 3.03
CA THR A 116 -20.43 7.38 2.99
C THR A 116 -18.93 7.12 3.14
N ALA A 117 -18.08 7.88 2.44
CA ALA A 117 -16.64 7.81 2.57
C ALA A 117 -16.17 8.15 3.98
N HIS A 118 -16.71 9.18 4.61
CA HIS A 118 -16.45 9.50 6.01
C HIS A 118 -16.88 8.38 6.97
N SER A 119 -18.00 7.72 6.70
CA SER A 119 -18.48 6.58 7.49
C SER A 119 -17.53 5.38 7.40
N GLU A 120 -16.99 5.08 6.22
CA GLU A 120 -16.01 3.98 6.04
C GLU A 120 -14.66 4.31 6.66
N MET A 121 -14.14 5.52 6.46
CA MET A 121 -12.91 5.96 7.12
C MET A 121 -13.04 5.91 8.65
N ARG A 122 -14.23 6.26 9.18
CA ARG A 122 -14.51 6.13 10.61
C ARG A 122 -14.44 4.69 11.08
N LYS A 123 -15.08 3.75 10.37
CA LYS A 123 -15.07 2.32 10.72
C LYS A 123 -13.65 1.77 10.74
N LEU A 124 -12.82 2.12 9.75
CA LEU A 124 -11.43 1.72 9.67
C LEU A 124 -10.61 2.30 10.84
N LYS A 125 -10.75 3.60 11.10
CA LYS A 125 -10.09 4.25 12.25
C LYS A 125 -10.51 3.65 13.59
N GLU A 126 -11.76 3.22 13.70
CA GLU A 126 -12.30 2.58 14.90
C GLU A 126 -12.02 1.07 14.95
N ALA A 127 -11.44 0.44 13.92
CA ALA A 127 -11.06 -0.96 13.95
C ALA A 127 -10.02 -1.26 15.04
N ALA A 128 -9.98 -2.50 15.50
CA ALA A 128 -9.06 -2.93 16.57
C ALA A 128 -7.59 -2.78 16.16
N MET A 129 -7.29 -2.92 14.87
CA MET A 129 -5.92 -2.77 14.34
C MET A 129 -5.47 -1.31 14.28
N PRO A 130 -4.19 -0.99 14.55
CA PRO A 130 -3.66 0.36 14.36
C PRO A 130 -3.57 0.69 12.87
N VAL A 131 -4.36 1.68 12.43
CA VAL A 131 -4.43 2.12 11.04
C VAL A 131 -4.53 3.63 10.94
N SER A 132 -3.70 4.23 10.08
CA SER A 132 -3.86 5.62 9.66
C SER A 132 -4.63 5.64 8.33
N VAL A 133 -5.68 6.46 8.26
CA VAL A 133 -6.51 6.60 7.05
C VAL A 133 -6.41 8.02 6.53
N ILE A 134 -6.05 8.14 5.26
CA ILE A 134 -5.86 9.40 4.54
C ILE A 134 -6.97 9.49 3.49
N GLY A 135 -7.84 10.48 3.63
CA GLY A 135 -8.96 10.69 2.73
C GLY A 135 -8.64 11.63 1.57
N GLN A 136 -9.62 11.84 0.69
CA GLN A 136 -9.47 12.66 -0.51
C GLN A 136 -9.00 14.10 -0.24
N GLN A 137 -9.40 14.71 0.85
CA GLN A 137 -8.98 16.09 1.18
C GLN A 137 -7.45 16.21 1.29
N GLN A 138 -6.79 15.22 1.90
CA GLN A 138 -5.33 15.20 2.07
C GLN A 138 -4.56 14.74 0.81
N LEU A 139 -5.27 14.15 -0.16
CA LEU A 139 -4.69 13.67 -1.44
C LEU A 139 -4.54 14.76 -2.50
N GLN A 140 -5.14 15.91 -2.28
CA GLN A 140 -5.16 17.03 -3.23
C GLN A 140 -4.23 18.16 -2.76
N GLY A 141 -4.05 19.17 -3.59
CA GLY A 141 -3.31 20.38 -3.25
C GLY A 141 -1.81 20.24 -3.42
N THR A 142 -1.05 20.25 -2.32
CA THR A 142 0.43 20.27 -2.36
C THR A 142 1.07 18.94 -2.79
N ALA A 143 0.38 17.82 -2.61
CA ALA A 143 0.89 16.52 -3.00
C ALA A 143 0.98 16.39 -4.54
N SER A 144 2.14 15.97 -5.03
CA SER A 144 2.34 15.64 -6.45
C SER A 144 2.14 14.16 -6.74
N ASN A 145 2.41 13.33 -5.75
CA ASN A 145 2.36 11.88 -5.86
C ASN A 145 2.08 11.24 -4.51
N MET A 146 2.00 9.92 -4.48
CA MET A 146 1.72 9.12 -3.29
C MET A 146 2.80 9.27 -2.20
N ASN A 147 4.07 9.37 -2.58
CA ASN A 147 5.17 9.52 -1.60
C ASN A 147 5.03 10.79 -0.77
N ASP A 148 4.55 11.89 -1.37
CA ASP A 148 4.33 13.15 -0.67
C ASP A 148 3.25 12.98 0.42
N VAL A 149 2.19 12.24 0.10
CA VAL A 149 1.09 11.94 1.03
C VAL A 149 1.56 11.03 2.16
N LEU A 150 2.29 9.96 1.83
CA LEU A 150 2.82 9.02 2.81
C LEU A 150 3.85 9.66 3.74
N ALA A 151 4.71 10.54 3.23
CA ALA A 151 5.71 11.24 4.03
C ALA A 151 5.10 12.13 5.13
N ARG A 152 3.85 12.58 4.97
CA ARG A 152 3.10 13.38 5.95
C ARG A 152 2.29 12.53 6.93
N THR A 153 2.30 11.21 6.77
CA THR A 153 1.55 10.29 7.62
C THR A 153 2.37 9.94 8.86
N VAL A 154 1.75 9.98 10.03
CA VAL A 154 2.39 9.65 11.31
C VAL A 154 2.96 8.23 11.29
N GLY A 155 4.20 8.07 11.76
CA GLY A 155 4.90 6.77 11.79
C GLY A 155 5.46 6.31 10.44
N VAL A 156 5.30 7.10 9.37
CA VAL A 156 5.78 6.77 8.03
C VAL A 156 6.98 7.65 7.67
N THR A 157 7.99 7.06 7.06
CA THR A 157 9.08 7.80 6.41
C THR A 157 9.20 7.38 4.95
N VAL A 158 9.49 8.35 4.08
CA VAL A 158 9.75 8.10 2.67
C VAL A 158 11.11 8.69 2.33
N ARG A 159 12.04 7.84 1.90
CA ARG A 159 13.36 8.25 1.44
C ARG A 159 13.44 8.07 -0.06
N ASN A 160 13.55 9.19 -0.77
CA ASN A 160 13.72 9.20 -2.22
C ASN A 160 15.22 9.30 -2.55
N THR A 161 15.65 8.69 -3.65
CA THR A 161 17.05 8.73 -4.08
C THR A 161 17.31 9.77 -5.16
N GLY A 162 16.30 10.53 -5.57
CA GLY A 162 16.43 11.54 -6.64
C GLY A 162 15.09 12.13 -7.03
N GLY A 163 14.99 12.55 -8.29
CA GLY A 163 13.80 13.15 -8.90
C GLY A 163 12.73 12.12 -9.27
N MET A 164 11.88 12.47 -10.23
CA MET A 164 10.81 11.59 -10.71
C MET A 164 11.39 10.28 -11.27
N GLY A 165 10.76 9.16 -10.92
CA GLY A 165 11.19 7.82 -11.34
C GLY A 165 12.30 7.22 -10.49
N SER A 166 12.94 7.98 -9.61
CA SER A 166 13.96 7.45 -8.72
C SER A 166 13.36 6.49 -7.68
N ALA A 167 14.19 5.58 -7.18
CA ALA A 167 13.78 4.64 -6.15
C ALA A 167 13.32 5.35 -4.86
N SER A 168 12.27 4.84 -4.27
CA SER A 168 11.70 5.31 -3.00
C SER A 168 11.67 4.18 -2.00
N ARG A 169 12.08 4.46 -0.76
CA ARG A 169 12.02 3.52 0.34
C ARG A 169 11.01 4.01 1.35
N ILE A 170 9.87 3.33 1.38
CA ILE A 170 8.80 3.59 2.35
C ILE A 170 9.06 2.71 3.56
N SER A 171 9.03 3.32 4.74
CA SER A 171 9.11 2.58 6.01
C SER A 171 7.99 2.99 6.96
N VAL A 172 7.52 2.04 7.73
CA VAL A 172 6.61 2.25 8.86
C VAL A 172 7.36 1.87 10.12
N ARG A 173 7.45 2.79 11.08
CA ARG A 173 8.15 2.59 12.36
C ARG A 173 9.60 2.12 12.17
N GLY A 174 10.27 2.64 11.12
CA GLY A 174 11.64 2.30 10.76
C GLY A 174 11.84 0.94 10.07
N LEU A 175 10.78 0.15 9.87
CA LEU A 175 10.82 -1.09 9.12
C LEU A 175 10.51 -0.79 7.66
N GLU A 176 11.49 -0.98 6.78
CA GLU A 176 11.44 -0.57 5.36
C GLU A 176 11.51 -1.74 4.38
N GLY A 177 11.27 -1.43 3.12
CA GLY A 177 11.49 -2.30 1.97
C GLY A 177 10.51 -3.47 1.94
N LYS A 178 11.02 -4.68 1.78
CA LYS A 178 10.21 -5.91 1.65
C LYS A 178 9.44 -6.29 2.93
N ARG A 179 9.63 -5.56 4.06
CA ARG A 179 8.84 -5.73 5.29
C ARG A 179 7.50 -5.01 5.22
N MET A 180 7.33 -4.16 4.22
CA MET A 180 6.07 -3.45 3.95
C MET A 180 5.28 -4.15 2.86
N GLY A 181 4.01 -4.42 3.12
CA GLY A 181 3.05 -4.83 2.10
C GLY A 181 2.53 -3.62 1.33
N MET A 182 2.50 -3.70 -0.01
CA MET A 182 1.95 -2.66 -0.88
C MET A 182 0.76 -3.24 -1.64
N PHE A 183 -0.40 -2.60 -1.56
CA PHE A 183 -1.66 -3.10 -2.09
C PHE A 183 -2.43 -2.02 -2.83
N VAL A 184 -3.20 -2.44 -3.83
CA VAL A 184 -4.22 -1.63 -4.49
C VAL A 184 -5.53 -2.43 -4.45
N ASP A 185 -6.58 -1.87 -3.88
CA ASP A 185 -7.87 -2.55 -3.67
C ASP A 185 -7.70 -3.95 -3.04
N GLU A 186 -6.82 -4.03 -2.01
CA GLU A 186 -6.47 -5.27 -1.28
C GLU A 186 -5.71 -6.31 -2.11
N THR A 187 -5.37 -6.00 -3.37
CA THR A 187 -4.55 -6.84 -4.23
C THR A 187 -3.08 -6.45 -4.08
N PRO A 188 -2.17 -7.39 -3.76
CA PRO A 188 -0.76 -7.07 -3.57
C PRO A 188 -0.10 -6.65 -4.88
N LEU A 189 0.72 -5.61 -4.81
CA LEU A 189 1.61 -5.23 -5.90
C LEU A 189 2.77 -6.23 -6.00
N SER A 190 3.21 -6.52 -7.23
CA SER A 190 4.35 -7.40 -7.48
C SER A 190 5.56 -7.05 -6.62
N GLN A 191 6.13 -8.04 -5.96
CA GLN A 191 7.33 -7.88 -5.14
C GLN A 191 8.63 -7.95 -5.92
N LEU A 192 8.57 -8.40 -7.17
CA LEU A 192 9.72 -8.53 -8.04
C LEU A 192 9.83 -7.28 -8.92
N ASN A 193 10.96 -6.55 -8.78
CA ASN A 193 11.33 -5.40 -9.62
C ASN A 193 10.46 -4.13 -9.60
N ASN A 194 9.54 -3.96 -8.66
CA ASN A 194 8.77 -2.73 -8.46
C ASN A 194 8.24 -2.09 -9.76
N PHE A 195 7.73 -2.88 -10.70
CA PHE A 195 7.24 -2.39 -11.99
C PHE A 195 6.10 -1.38 -11.83
N ILE A 196 5.23 -1.64 -10.85
CA ILE A 196 4.22 -0.71 -10.39
C ILE A 196 4.66 -0.21 -9.02
N ALA A 197 4.91 1.07 -8.91
CA ALA A 197 5.09 1.74 -7.64
C ALA A 197 3.78 2.43 -7.22
N LEU A 198 3.57 2.66 -5.93
CA LEU A 198 2.42 3.44 -5.47
C LEU A 198 2.35 4.83 -6.14
N ASN A 199 3.51 5.41 -6.47
CA ASN A 199 3.59 6.70 -7.16
C ASN A 199 3.05 6.71 -8.60
N ASP A 200 2.83 5.54 -9.19
CA ASP A 200 2.27 5.42 -10.54
C ASP A 200 0.75 5.61 -10.56
N ILE A 201 0.12 5.56 -9.39
CA ILE A 201 -1.33 5.75 -9.23
C ILE A 201 -1.61 7.23 -9.03
N PRO A 202 -2.29 7.91 -9.98
CA PRO A 202 -2.63 9.32 -9.83
C PRO A 202 -3.52 9.57 -8.61
N THR A 203 -3.22 10.61 -7.84
CA THR A 203 -3.98 10.94 -6.62
C THR A 203 -5.46 11.21 -6.88
N ASN A 204 -5.84 11.64 -8.09
CA ASN A 204 -7.24 11.84 -8.48
C ASN A 204 -8.03 10.53 -8.68
N MET A 205 -7.37 9.38 -8.83
CA MET A 205 -8.01 8.06 -8.93
C MET A 205 -8.22 7.40 -7.57
N ILE A 206 -7.67 7.96 -6.49
CA ILE A 206 -7.65 7.38 -5.16
C ILE A 206 -8.83 7.90 -4.35
N GLU A 207 -9.54 6.99 -3.69
CA GLU A 207 -10.57 7.31 -2.69
C GLU A 207 -9.94 7.58 -1.33
N ARG A 208 -9.09 6.65 -0.88
CA ARG A 208 -8.35 6.74 0.38
C ARG A 208 -7.08 5.90 0.35
N ILE A 209 -6.19 6.18 1.29
CA ILE A 209 -5.00 5.37 1.58
C ILE A 209 -5.12 4.85 3.02
N GLU A 210 -4.87 3.59 3.20
CA GLU A 210 -4.88 2.92 4.49
C GLU A 210 -3.46 2.48 4.82
N VAL A 211 -2.92 2.94 5.95
CA VAL A 211 -1.58 2.56 6.42
C VAL A 211 -1.72 1.74 7.69
N TYR A 212 -1.60 0.44 7.57
CA TYR A 212 -1.63 -0.51 8.69
C TYR A 212 -0.25 -0.61 9.33
N LYS A 213 -0.19 -0.57 10.68
CA LYS A 213 1.07 -0.47 11.43
C LYS A 213 1.27 -1.71 12.30
N GLY A 214 2.19 -2.58 11.88
CA GLY A 214 2.55 -3.80 12.58
C GLY A 214 1.64 -4.99 12.26
N ILE A 215 0.32 -4.88 12.43
CA ILE A 215 -0.63 -5.95 12.08
C ILE A 215 -1.31 -5.60 10.76
N VAL A 216 -1.33 -6.57 9.84
CA VAL A 216 -1.97 -6.45 8.52
C VAL A 216 -3.22 -7.32 8.50
N PRO A 217 -4.36 -6.80 7.99
CA PRO A 217 -5.59 -7.58 7.87
C PRO A 217 -5.36 -8.93 7.18
N TYR A 218 -5.98 -9.98 7.69
CA TYR A 218 -5.86 -11.34 7.14
C TYR A 218 -6.19 -11.39 5.64
N LYS A 219 -7.17 -10.63 5.21
CA LYS A 219 -7.70 -10.61 3.83
C LYS A 219 -6.71 -10.09 2.76
N PHE A 220 -5.62 -9.43 3.16
CA PHE A 220 -4.62 -8.95 2.21
C PHE A 220 -3.68 -10.06 1.73
N GLY A 221 -3.52 -11.13 2.52
CA GLY A 221 -2.57 -12.20 2.23
C GLY A 221 -1.11 -11.77 2.41
N GLY A 222 -0.19 -12.68 2.09
CA GLY A 222 1.24 -12.41 2.16
C GLY A 222 1.81 -12.25 3.58
N SER A 223 3.06 -11.80 3.67
CA SER A 223 3.79 -11.63 4.92
C SER A 223 4.42 -10.23 5.00
N ALA A 224 3.95 -9.38 5.91
CA ALA A 224 4.49 -8.03 6.11
C ALA A 224 4.63 -7.74 7.60
N LEU A 225 5.86 -7.55 8.10
CA LEU A 225 6.16 -7.34 9.52
C LEU A 225 6.08 -5.87 9.96
N GLY A 226 6.40 -4.96 9.06
CA GLY A 226 6.37 -3.51 9.33
C GLY A 226 4.97 -2.91 9.23
N GLY A 227 4.11 -3.52 8.45
CA GLY A 227 2.77 -3.04 8.15
C GLY A 227 2.45 -3.08 6.66
N ALA A 228 1.37 -2.42 6.27
CA ALA A 228 0.93 -2.38 4.89
C ALA A 228 0.40 -1.00 4.48
N VAL A 229 0.57 -0.67 3.22
CA VAL A 229 -0.10 0.48 2.58
C VAL A 229 -1.09 -0.09 1.56
N ASN A 230 -2.37 0.20 1.73
CA ASN A 230 -3.41 -0.14 0.79
C ASN A 230 -3.99 1.13 0.17
N VAL A 231 -3.95 1.21 -1.14
CA VAL A 231 -4.56 2.27 -1.93
C VAL A 231 -5.92 1.81 -2.39
N VAL A 232 -6.97 2.46 -1.96
CA VAL A 232 -8.33 2.16 -2.38
C VAL A 232 -8.71 3.11 -3.51
N THR A 233 -9.08 2.55 -4.65
CA THR A 233 -9.50 3.33 -5.82
C THR A 233 -10.94 3.79 -5.70
N LYS A 234 -11.28 4.88 -6.40
CA LYS A 234 -12.63 5.44 -6.38
C LYS A 234 -13.65 4.51 -7.02
N GLU A 235 -14.83 4.46 -6.45
CA GLU A 235 -16.01 4.02 -7.19
C GLU A 235 -16.47 5.13 -8.13
N TYR A 236 -16.91 4.74 -9.32
CA TYR A 236 -17.20 5.69 -10.39
C TYR A 236 -18.70 5.74 -10.69
N PRO A 237 -19.27 6.94 -10.90
CA PRO A 237 -20.66 7.08 -11.38
C PRO A 237 -20.83 6.44 -12.76
N PRO A 238 -22.10 6.23 -13.21
CA PRO A 238 -22.40 5.54 -14.46
C PRO A 238 -21.75 6.13 -15.71
N VAL A 239 -21.51 7.44 -15.72
CA VAL A 239 -20.70 8.12 -16.75
C VAL A 239 -19.62 8.90 -16.02
N TYR A 240 -18.38 8.66 -16.35
CA TYR A 240 -17.24 9.30 -15.70
C TYR A 240 -16.14 9.57 -16.70
N LEU A 241 -15.66 10.81 -16.72
CA LEU A 241 -14.44 11.22 -17.43
C LEU A 241 -13.64 12.12 -16.51
N ASP A 242 -12.41 11.73 -16.23
CA ASP A 242 -11.43 12.52 -15.49
C ASP A 242 -10.19 12.69 -16.37
N PHE A 243 -9.82 13.90 -16.61
CA PHE A 243 -8.66 14.28 -17.38
C PHE A 243 -7.83 15.24 -16.54
N ALA A 244 -6.54 14.99 -16.38
CA ALA A 244 -5.65 15.90 -15.67
C ALA A 244 -4.31 16.00 -16.38
N TYR A 245 -3.79 17.24 -16.47
CA TYR A 245 -2.45 17.54 -16.97
C TYR A 245 -1.73 18.45 -16.00
N GLU A 246 -0.49 18.11 -15.70
CA GLU A 246 0.40 18.90 -14.86
C GLU A 246 1.72 19.15 -15.59
N ALA A 247 2.16 20.42 -15.59
CA ALA A 247 3.48 20.84 -16.03
C ALA A 247 4.23 21.46 -14.85
N GLY A 248 5.54 21.20 -14.74
CA GLY A 248 6.32 21.70 -13.61
C GLY A 248 7.81 21.83 -13.88
N SER A 249 8.54 22.24 -12.84
CA SER A 249 9.99 22.39 -12.86
C SER A 249 10.69 21.13 -13.35
N PHE A 250 11.91 21.27 -13.83
CA PHE A 250 12.76 20.17 -14.34
C PHE A 250 12.19 19.49 -15.60
N ASN A 251 11.41 20.25 -16.39
CA ASN A 251 10.71 19.76 -17.58
C ASN A 251 9.84 18.54 -17.24
N THR A 252 9.06 18.67 -16.18
CA THR A 252 8.17 17.60 -15.70
C THR A 252 6.80 17.76 -16.32
N HIS A 253 6.29 16.67 -16.91
CA HIS A 253 4.97 16.61 -17.50
C HIS A 253 4.26 15.35 -17.02
N GLN A 254 3.07 15.49 -16.48
CA GLN A 254 2.22 14.37 -16.07
C GLN A 254 0.84 14.52 -16.71
N PHE A 255 0.37 13.44 -17.27
CA PHE A 255 -0.95 13.35 -17.85
C PHE A 255 -1.66 12.13 -17.28
N SER A 256 -2.94 12.27 -16.95
CA SER A 256 -3.80 11.14 -16.56
C SER A 256 -5.18 11.29 -17.15
N THR A 257 -5.78 10.17 -17.56
CA THR A 257 -7.17 10.13 -18.01
C THR A 257 -7.83 8.83 -17.60
N VAL A 258 -9.10 8.92 -17.21
CA VAL A 258 -9.96 7.76 -16.93
C VAL A 258 -11.32 8.05 -17.54
N PHE A 259 -11.79 7.14 -18.36
CA PHE A 259 -13.17 7.13 -18.85
C PHE A 259 -13.84 5.84 -18.39
N LYS A 260 -15.04 5.95 -17.80
CA LYS A 260 -15.87 4.79 -17.43
C LYS A 260 -17.32 5.05 -17.84
N ARG A 261 -17.96 3.99 -18.35
CA ARG A 261 -19.38 4.03 -18.70
C ARG A 261 -20.05 2.73 -18.27
N THR A 262 -21.13 2.89 -17.51
CA THR A 262 -21.94 1.78 -17.01
C THR A 262 -23.28 1.76 -17.75
N ASN A 263 -23.64 0.60 -18.31
CA ASN A 263 -24.99 0.36 -18.76
C ASN A 263 -25.83 -0.13 -17.57
N ARG A 264 -26.70 0.72 -17.07
CA ARG A 264 -27.56 0.42 -15.90
C ARG A 264 -28.44 -0.80 -16.09
N LYS A 265 -28.91 -1.08 -17.32
CA LYS A 265 -29.81 -2.22 -17.61
C LYS A 265 -29.07 -3.55 -17.50
N SER A 266 -27.93 -3.69 -18.14
CA SER A 266 -27.13 -4.93 -18.16
C SER A 266 -26.18 -5.07 -16.95
N GLY A 267 -25.91 -4.00 -16.19
CA GLY A 267 -24.91 -3.99 -15.14
C GLY A 267 -23.46 -4.05 -15.64
N LEU A 268 -23.26 -3.90 -16.97
CA LEU A 268 -21.93 -3.89 -17.55
C LEU A 268 -21.33 -2.49 -17.49
N GLN A 269 -20.10 -2.40 -16.95
CA GLN A 269 -19.27 -1.22 -16.96
C GLN A 269 -18.03 -1.49 -17.81
N PHE A 270 -17.75 -0.58 -18.70
CA PHE A 270 -16.48 -0.52 -19.44
C PHE A 270 -15.66 0.65 -18.95
N GLY A 271 -14.38 0.42 -18.74
CA GLY A 271 -13.41 1.44 -18.33
C GLY A 271 -12.17 1.41 -19.23
N ILE A 272 -11.64 2.59 -19.52
CA ILE A 272 -10.33 2.77 -20.16
C ILE A 272 -9.62 3.94 -19.47
N GLY A 273 -8.32 3.82 -19.27
CA GLY A 273 -7.56 4.87 -18.66
C GLY A 273 -6.08 4.75 -18.96
N GLY A 274 -5.35 5.80 -18.64
CA GLY A 274 -3.91 5.80 -18.79
C GLY A 274 -3.24 6.99 -18.15
N THR A 275 -1.94 6.84 -17.93
CA THR A 275 -1.05 7.87 -17.41
C THR A 275 0.20 7.98 -18.24
N PHE A 276 0.71 9.19 -18.36
CA PHE A 276 2.01 9.48 -18.92
C PHE A 276 2.77 10.35 -17.93
N SER A 277 3.99 9.97 -17.60
CA SER A 277 4.88 10.70 -16.74
C SER A 277 6.22 10.90 -17.43
N PHE A 278 6.68 12.12 -17.49
CA PHE A 278 7.95 12.51 -18.10
C PHE A 278 8.65 13.55 -17.23
N SER A 279 9.95 13.41 -17.04
CA SER A 279 10.80 14.45 -16.45
C SER A 279 12.22 14.33 -16.97
N LYS A 280 12.87 15.46 -17.22
CA LYS A 280 14.33 15.48 -17.47
C LYS A 280 15.13 15.40 -16.17
N ASN A 281 14.50 15.66 -15.02
CA ASN A 281 15.17 15.69 -13.71
C ASN A 281 16.47 16.53 -13.70
N ASN A 282 16.53 17.58 -14.51
CA ASN A 282 17.73 18.38 -14.78
C ASN A 282 17.98 19.47 -13.72
N TYR A 283 17.83 19.10 -12.43
CA TYR A 283 18.15 19.98 -11.31
C TYR A 283 19.65 19.96 -10.97
N GLU A 284 20.10 20.98 -10.26
CA GLU A 284 21.46 21.03 -9.74
C GLU A 284 21.63 20.11 -8.54
N MET A 285 22.74 19.38 -8.50
CA MET A 285 23.13 18.55 -7.35
C MET A 285 24.53 18.91 -6.89
N THR A 286 24.76 18.80 -5.61
CA THR A 286 26.08 19.01 -5.01
C THR A 286 26.67 17.66 -4.60
N LEU A 287 27.87 17.40 -5.07
CA LEU A 287 28.60 16.16 -4.84
C LEU A 287 29.51 16.33 -3.61
N ALA A 288 29.09 15.78 -2.46
CA ALA A 288 29.83 15.91 -1.21
C ALA A 288 31.20 15.22 -1.25
N ASN A 289 31.35 14.19 -2.08
CA ASN A 289 32.60 13.47 -2.31
C ASN A 289 33.58 14.20 -3.24
N LEU A 290 33.15 15.29 -3.89
CA LEU A 290 33.97 16.16 -4.75
C LEU A 290 33.95 17.62 -4.22
N ASP A 291 34.38 17.82 -2.98
CA ASP A 291 34.51 19.13 -2.31
C ASP A 291 33.26 20.02 -2.42
N ASN A 292 32.08 19.40 -2.35
CA ASN A 292 30.79 20.05 -2.50
C ASN A 292 30.59 20.75 -3.87
N ARG A 293 31.23 20.27 -4.91
CA ARG A 293 31.06 20.75 -6.26
C ARG A 293 29.60 20.64 -6.69
N THR A 294 29.06 21.71 -7.24
CA THR A 294 27.71 21.73 -7.82
C THR A 294 27.80 21.38 -9.31
N VAL A 295 27.01 20.39 -9.73
CA VAL A 295 26.89 19.93 -11.11
C VAL A 295 25.41 19.88 -11.49
N LYS A 296 25.13 20.03 -12.77
CA LYS A 296 23.77 19.84 -13.30
C LYS A 296 23.58 18.40 -13.72
N ARG A 297 22.45 17.81 -13.35
CA ARG A 297 22.04 16.48 -13.82
C ARG A 297 21.67 16.61 -15.30
N ASP A 298 22.20 15.74 -16.13
CA ASP A 298 22.00 15.76 -17.58
C ASP A 298 21.67 14.39 -18.18
N HIS A 299 21.84 13.31 -17.39
CA HIS A 299 21.50 11.94 -17.77
C HIS A 299 20.56 11.27 -16.74
N ASP A 300 19.36 11.86 -16.58
CA ASP A 300 18.36 11.42 -15.61
C ASP A 300 16.92 11.48 -16.16
N LEU A 301 16.78 11.35 -17.48
CA LEU A 301 15.47 11.38 -18.12
C LEU A 301 14.65 10.17 -17.66
N PHE A 302 13.44 10.46 -17.22
CA PHE A 302 12.43 9.47 -16.88
C PHE A 302 11.22 9.58 -17.79
N ASN A 303 10.76 8.46 -18.31
CA ASN A 303 9.55 8.36 -19.12
C ASN A 303 8.79 7.08 -18.77
N LYS A 304 7.51 7.21 -18.43
CA LYS A 304 6.63 6.09 -18.12
C LYS A 304 5.26 6.28 -18.74
N VAL A 305 4.79 5.25 -19.41
CA VAL A 305 3.43 5.15 -19.96
C VAL A 305 2.74 3.98 -19.29
N ILE A 306 1.53 4.20 -18.78
CA ILE A 306 0.63 3.16 -18.29
C ILE A 306 -0.70 3.32 -19.03
N GLY A 307 -1.21 2.24 -19.58
CA GLY A 307 -2.54 2.19 -20.19
C GLY A 307 -3.29 0.98 -19.66
N GLY A 308 -4.59 1.12 -19.47
CA GLY A 308 -5.40 0.02 -18.95
C GLY A 308 -6.83 0.05 -19.43
N MET A 309 -7.47 -1.11 -19.42
CA MET A 309 -8.89 -1.27 -19.64
C MET A 309 -9.52 -2.21 -18.62
N SER A 310 -10.76 -1.99 -18.31
CA SER A 310 -11.52 -2.81 -17.36
C SER A 310 -12.93 -3.10 -17.88
N VAL A 311 -13.41 -4.29 -17.58
CA VAL A 311 -14.79 -4.69 -17.76
C VAL A 311 -15.31 -5.19 -16.42
N LYS A 312 -16.42 -4.63 -15.95
CA LYS A 312 -17.06 -5.02 -14.70
C LYS A 312 -18.51 -5.40 -14.98
N ALA A 313 -18.96 -6.50 -14.45
CA ALA A 313 -20.36 -6.96 -14.52
C ALA A 313 -20.91 -7.11 -13.09
N THR A 314 -22.10 -6.54 -12.83
CA THR A 314 -22.72 -6.52 -11.48
C THR A 314 -24.11 -7.15 -11.42
N LYS A 315 -24.65 -7.60 -12.57
CA LYS A 315 -26.01 -8.17 -12.68
C LYS A 315 -26.01 -9.63 -13.12
N TRP A 316 -24.99 -10.41 -12.71
CA TRP A 316 -24.88 -11.82 -13.02
C TRP A 316 -24.98 -12.64 -11.73
N TRP A 317 -24.61 -13.93 -11.78
CA TRP A 317 -24.63 -14.79 -10.59
C TRP A 317 -23.67 -14.30 -9.51
N PHE A 318 -22.49 -13.78 -9.87
CA PHE A 318 -21.62 -13.03 -8.95
C PHE A 318 -22.15 -11.59 -8.80
N ASP A 319 -22.01 -11.03 -7.60
CA ASP A 319 -22.32 -9.62 -7.34
C ASP A 319 -21.38 -8.69 -8.09
N GLU A 320 -20.13 -9.14 -8.27
CA GLU A 320 -19.14 -8.45 -9.09
C GLU A 320 -18.24 -9.46 -9.79
N ILE A 321 -18.12 -9.31 -11.11
CA ILE A 321 -17.05 -9.90 -11.93
C ILE A 321 -16.29 -8.73 -12.53
N LYS A 322 -15.00 -8.60 -12.23
CA LYS A 322 -14.17 -7.54 -12.78
C LYS A 322 -12.96 -8.16 -13.48
N TRP A 323 -12.73 -7.78 -14.72
CA TRP A 323 -11.54 -8.10 -15.48
C TRP A 323 -10.81 -6.82 -15.84
N GLU A 324 -9.49 -6.81 -15.64
CA GLU A 324 -8.61 -5.70 -15.94
C GLU A 324 -7.39 -6.15 -16.75
N LEU A 325 -6.95 -5.29 -17.66
CA LEU A 325 -5.70 -5.44 -18.41
C LEU A 325 -4.94 -4.14 -18.33
N VAL A 326 -3.67 -4.20 -17.89
CA VAL A 326 -2.79 -3.05 -17.77
C VAL A 326 -1.49 -3.30 -18.53
N PHE A 327 -1.10 -2.34 -19.34
CA PHE A 327 0.17 -2.26 -20.05
C PHE A 327 1.02 -1.16 -19.45
N MET A 328 2.33 -1.41 -19.28
CA MET A 328 3.28 -0.44 -18.79
C MET A 328 4.58 -0.48 -19.56
N LYS A 329 5.13 0.69 -19.86
CA LYS A 329 6.46 0.85 -20.46
C LYS A 329 7.21 1.94 -19.70
N THR A 330 8.43 1.62 -19.25
CA THR A 330 9.31 2.56 -18.56
C THR A 330 10.65 2.65 -19.28
N TYR A 331 11.17 3.85 -19.37
CA TYR A 331 12.54 4.18 -19.75
C TYR A 331 13.10 5.14 -18.72
N GLN A 332 14.30 4.87 -18.22
CA GLN A 332 14.97 5.72 -17.24
C GLN A 332 16.47 5.70 -17.45
N GLU A 333 17.05 6.87 -17.70
CA GLU A 333 18.48 7.08 -17.68
C GLU A 333 19.03 6.96 -16.28
N ILE A 334 20.30 6.67 -16.16
CA ILE A 334 20.97 6.43 -14.88
C ILE A 334 21.95 7.58 -14.62
N GLN A 335 21.58 8.48 -13.73
CA GLN A 335 22.44 9.58 -13.33
C GLN A 335 23.56 9.08 -12.41
N GLY A 336 24.80 9.34 -12.83
CA GLY A 336 25.98 9.09 -12.00
C GLY A 336 26.10 10.06 -10.83
N ILE A 337 26.84 9.65 -9.80
CA ILE A 337 27.24 10.48 -8.65
C ILE A 337 28.75 10.62 -8.61
N ASP A 338 29.47 9.51 -8.61
CA ASP A 338 30.95 9.50 -8.56
C ASP A 338 31.56 9.79 -9.95
N LEU A 339 30.86 9.44 -11.00
CA LEU A 339 31.24 9.62 -12.39
C LEU A 339 30.10 10.27 -13.17
N ASP A 340 30.42 10.91 -14.28
CA ASP A 340 29.48 11.44 -15.24
C ASP A 340 29.03 10.32 -16.20
N ILE A 341 27.89 9.68 -15.86
CA ILE A 341 27.30 8.60 -16.66
C ILE A 341 26.53 9.21 -17.83
N ARG A 342 26.70 8.70 -19.04
CA ARG A 342 26.18 9.31 -20.28
C ARG A 342 25.33 8.40 -21.16
N GLU A 343 25.45 7.08 -21.01
CA GLU A 343 24.80 6.13 -21.93
C GLU A 343 23.95 5.08 -21.21
N ALA A 344 24.21 4.81 -19.93
CA ALA A 344 23.52 3.76 -19.21
C ALA A 344 22.06 4.09 -18.89
N TYR A 345 21.15 3.14 -19.14
CA TYR A 345 19.73 3.29 -18.87
C TYR A 345 19.06 1.97 -18.47
N ASN A 346 17.89 2.09 -17.85
CA ASN A 346 16.98 0.99 -17.56
C ASN A 346 15.75 1.04 -18.48
N ARG A 347 15.27 -0.11 -18.89
CA ARG A 347 14.03 -0.26 -19.66
C ARG A 347 13.19 -1.41 -19.15
N SER A 348 11.87 -1.22 -19.12
CA SER A 348 10.93 -2.29 -18.83
C SER A 348 9.65 -2.19 -19.67
N VAL A 349 9.04 -3.35 -19.94
CA VAL A 349 7.71 -3.49 -20.55
C VAL A 349 6.97 -4.57 -19.79
N ASN A 350 5.78 -4.26 -19.31
CA ASN A 350 5.02 -5.17 -18.45
C ASN A 350 3.55 -5.20 -18.86
N TYR A 351 2.95 -6.37 -18.69
CA TYR A 351 1.53 -6.62 -18.87
C TYR A 351 1.00 -7.26 -17.60
N VAL A 352 -0.11 -6.76 -17.11
CA VAL A 352 -0.82 -7.29 -15.95
C VAL A 352 -2.25 -7.57 -16.36
N THR A 353 -2.76 -8.76 -16.07
CA THR A 353 -4.19 -9.06 -16.19
C THR A 353 -4.72 -9.57 -14.86
N GLU A 354 -5.89 -9.09 -14.48
CA GLU A 354 -6.56 -9.44 -13.22
C GLU A 354 -8.00 -9.88 -13.50
N LEU A 355 -8.43 -10.92 -12.82
CA LEU A 355 -9.83 -11.32 -12.71
C LEU A 355 -10.21 -11.35 -11.22
N SER A 356 -11.25 -10.60 -10.86
CA SER A 356 -11.82 -10.56 -9.52
C SER A 356 -13.28 -11.01 -9.54
N LEU A 357 -13.64 -11.86 -8.62
CA LEU A 357 -14.97 -12.42 -8.42
C LEU A 357 -15.42 -12.16 -6.99
N LYS A 358 -16.60 -11.57 -6.80
CA LYS A 358 -17.18 -11.35 -5.47
C LYS A 358 -18.61 -11.84 -5.41
N ARG A 359 -18.96 -12.49 -4.32
CA ARG A 359 -20.31 -12.96 -4.05
C ARG A 359 -20.61 -12.94 -2.56
N ASN A 360 -21.60 -12.17 -2.17
CA ASN A 360 -22.15 -12.22 -0.81
C ASN A 360 -23.15 -13.37 -0.72
N ASN A 361 -23.26 -13.98 0.46
CA ASN A 361 -24.11 -15.16 0.71
C ASN A 361 -23.87 -16.29 -0.32
N PHE A 362 -22.60 -16.65 -0.54
CA PHE A 362 -22.17 -17.68 -1.48
C PHE A 362 -22.59 -19.07 -1.01
N PHE A 363 -23.61 -19.66 -1.65
CA PHE A 363 -24.29 -20.92 -1.31
C PHE A 363 -24.91 -20.99 0.09
N LEU A 364 -24.44 -20.23 1.08
CA LEU A 364 -24.91 -20.17 2.45
C LEU A 364 -25.12 -18.72 2.87
N ASP A 365 -26.22 -18.45 3.61
CA ASP A 365 -26.45 -17.11 4.19
C ASP A 365 -25.31 -16.79 5.18
N GLY A 366 -24.75 -15.59 5.04
CA GLY A 366 -23.62 -15.11 5.84
C GLY A 366 -22.24 -15.55 5.36
N LEU A 367 -22.14 -16.36 4.31
CA LEU A 367 -20.85 -16.73 3.70
C LEU A 367 -20.53 -15.79 2.52
N ASP A 368 -19.55 -14.94 2.68
CA ASP A 368 -19.05 -14.05 1.62
C ASP A 368 -17.81 -14.68 0.97
N PHE A 369 -17.76 -14.60 -0.36
CA PHE A 369 -16.70 -15.14 -1.20
C PHE A 369 -16.05 -14.02 -2.01
N ASN A 370 -14.71 -13.93 -1.94
CA ASN A 370 -13.90 -13.09 -2.80
C ASN A 370 -12.74 -13.90 -3.36
N PHE A 371 -12.57 -13.87 -4.68
CA PHE A 371 -11.48 -14.55 -5.37
C PHE A 371 -10.84 -13.61 -6.39
N ASP A 372 -9.52 -13.43 -6.27
CA ASP A 372 -8.73 -12.62 -7.19
C ASP A 372 -7.61 -13.48 -7.78
N ILE A 373 -7.37 -13.33 -9.09
CA ILE A 373 -6.24 -13.93 -9.78
C ILE A 373 -5.57 -12.90 -10.67
N ASN A 374 -4.26 -12.74 -10.49
CA ASN A 374 -3.41 -11.79 -11.20
C ASN A 374 -2.31 -12.53 -11.94
N TYR A 375 -2.07 -12.17 -13.19
CA TYR A 375 -0.90 -12.63 -13.93
C TYR A 375 -0.11 -11.44 -14.43
N VAL A 376 1.19 -11.44 -14.11
CA VAL A 376 2.16 -10.42 -14.52
C VAL A 376 3.17 -11.05 -15.46
N PHE A 377 3.32 -10.46 -16.64
CA PHE A 377 4.41 -10.75 -17.56
C PHE A 377 5.28 -9.50 -17.71
N GLY A 378 6.57 -9.62 -17.42
CA GLY A 378 7.52 -8.51 -17.47
C GLY A 378 8.76 -8.82 -18.28
N LYS A 379 9.22 -7.83 -19.04
CA LYS A 379 10.57 -7.79 -19.63
C LYS A 379 11.28 -6.54 -19.13
N TYR A 380 12.50 -6.70 -18.64
CA TYR A 380 13.27 -5.58 -18.11
C TYR A 380 14.77 -5.85 -18.21
N GLY A 381 15.55 -4.78 -18.21
CA GLY A 381 16.99 -4.86 -18.18
C GLY A 381 17.64 -3.52 -18.02
N MET A 382 18.87 -3.56 -17.52
CA MET A 382 19.81 -2.45 -17.59
C MET A 382 20.62 -2.59 -18.88
N HIS A 383 20.91 -1.45 -19.48
CA HIS A 383 21.74 -1.35 -20.69
C HIS A 383 22.88 -0.40 -20.39
N ASP A 384 24.11 -0.92 -20.35
CA ASP A 384 25.35 -0.20 -20.11
C ASP A 384 26.43 -0.82 -21.00
N LYS A 385 26.60 -0.22 -22.19
CA LYS A 385 27.52 -0.67 -23.23
C LYS A 385 28.61 0.36 -23.53
N ALA A 386 28.68 1.44 -22.74
CA ALA A 386 29.58 2.55 -22.98
C ALA A 386 31.02 2.08 -23.08
N MET A 387 31.71 2.46 -24.15
CA MET A 387 33.11 2.12 -24.35
C MET A 387 34.06 3.11 -23.67
N ASN A 388 33.53 4.16 -23.04
CA ASN A 388 34.28 5.15 -22.31
C ASN A 388 33.54 5.53 -21.05
N ARG A 389 34.27 5.90 -20.00
CA ARG A 389 33.75 6.58 -18.80
C ARG A 389 34.24 8.01 -18.76
N TYR A 390 33.57 8.84 -18.03
CA TYR A 390 33.93 10.23 -17.85
C TYR A 390 33.88 10.61 -16.38
N ASP A 391 34.88 11.39 -15.92
CA ASP A 391 34.76 12.10 -14.67
C ASP A 391 33.95 13.40 -14.86
N TRP A 392 33.69 14.10 -13.76
CA TRP A 392 32.93 15.36 -13.81
C TRP A 392 33.71 16.54 -14.39
N ASP A 393 35.00 16.37 -14.73
CA ASP A 393 35.82 17.32 -15.45
C ASP A 393 35.80 17.08 -16.97
N GLY A 394 35.12 16.00 -17.38
CA GLY A 394 35.03 15.60 -18.78
C GLY A 394 36.25 14.79 -19.27
N ASN A 395 37.16 14.41 -18.37
CA ASN A 395 38.27 13.54 -18.72
C ASN A 395 37.79 12.13 -19.01
N LYS A 396 38.31 11.57 -20.10
CA LYS A 396 37.99 10.22 -20.53
C LYS A 396 38.75 9.21 -19.68
N LEU A 397 38.02 8.27 -19.12
CA LEU A 397 38.53 7.12 -18.37
C LEU A 397 38.32 5.83 -19.16
N PRO A 398 39.15 4.79 -18.95
CA PRO A 398 38.93 3.50 -19.60
C PRO A 398 37.61 2.87 -19.12
N PRO A 399 36.95 2.07 -19.97
CA PRO A 399 35.74 1.33 -19.54
C PRO A 399 36.10 0.32 -18.42
N VAL A 400 35.07 -0.16 -17.71
CA VAL A 400 35.27 -1.13 -16.61
C VAL A 400 35.76 -2.49 -17.08
N SER A 401 35.55 -2.83 -18.36
CA SER A 401 36.04 -4.06 -18.96
C SER A 401 36.35 -3.85 -20.45
N ALA A 402 37.01 -4.81 -21.09
CA ALA A 402 37.25 -4.83 -22.53
C ALA A 402 35.92 -4.84 -23.35
N TYR A 403 34.80 -5.18 -22.71
CA TYR A 403 33.47 -5.25 -23.33
C TYR A 403 32.61 -4.00 -23.05
N GLY A 404 33.19 -2.96 -22.43
CA GLY A 404 32.52 -1.72 -22.10
C GLY A 404 32.06 -1.63 -20.62
N GLY A 405 31.10 -0.74 -20.37
CA GLY A 405 30.50 -0.45 -19.07
C GLY A 405 31.01 0.85 -18.46
N GLU A 406 30.09 1.71 -18.03
CA GLU A 406 30.43 2.98 -17.38
C GLU A 406 29.93 3.08 -15.96
N GLN A 407 28.79 2.45 -15.64
CA GLN A 407 28.17 2.56 -14.32
C GLN A 407 28.62 1.48 -13.35
N ASN A 408 28.55 0.22 -13.77
CA ASN A 408 28.89 -0.95 -12.96
C ASN A 408 30.29 -1.46 -13.34
N ASN A 409 30.82 -2.41 -12.58
CA ASN A 409 32.09 -3.05 -12.91
C ASN A 409 32.01 -3.99 -14.12
N PHE A 410 30.82 -4.24 -14.64
CA PHE A 410 30.59 -5.06 -15.82
C PHE A 410 29.58 -4.39 -16.74
N PRO A 411 29.77 -4.48 -18.05
CA PRO A 411 28.77 -4.04 -19.01
C PRO A 411 27.51 -4.89 -18.89
N SER A 412 26.38 -4.34 -19.30
CA SER A 412 25.10 -5.03 -19.26
C SER A 412 24.30 -4.79 -20.54
N ASP A 413 23.67 -5.82 -21.06
CA ASP A 413 22.61 -5.76 -22.07
C ASP A 413 21.46 -6.69 -21.67
N GLY A 414 20.89 -6.36 -20.52
CA GLY A 414 19.90 -7.17 -19.82
C GLY A 414 18.59 -7.31 -20.59
N ASN A 415 18.11 -8.58 -20.70
CA ASN A 415 16.79 -8.90 -21.25
C ASN A 415 16.13 -9.98 -20.40
N ASN A 416 15.81 -9.62 -19.17
CA ASN A 416 15.23 -10.51 -18.19
C ASN A 416 13.72 -10.65 -18.44
N ARG A 417 13.20 -11.87 -18.21
CA ARG A 417 11.76 -12.16 -18.27
C ARG A 417 11.27 -12.61 -16.91
N LEU A 418 10.16 -12.01 -16.49
CA LEU A 418 9.44 -12.35 -15.27
C LEU A 418 8.05 -12.87 -15.65
N ASN A 419 7.64 -13.97 -15.01
CA ASN A 419 6.26 -14.40 -14.94
C ASN A 419 5.88 -14.53 -13.46
N GLU A 420 4.79 -13.90 -13.07
CA GLU A 420 4.27 -13.96 -11.71
C GLU A 420 2.76 -14.25 -11.77
N LEU A 421 2.31 -15.22 -11.00
CA LEU A 421 0.90 -15.58 -10.84
C LEU A 421 0.55 -15.44 -9.37
N ILE A 422 -0.36 -14.52 -9.07
CA ILE A 422 -0.89 -14.31 -7.73
C ILE A 422 -2.36 -14.75 -7.72
N SER A 423 -2.75 -15.53 -6.74
CA SER A 423 -4.14 -15.92 -6.50
C SER A 423 -4.49 -15.72 -5.02
N LYS A 424 -5.65 -15.15 -4.77
CA LYS A 424 -6.14 -14.87 -3.42
C LYS A 424 -7.58 -15.29 -3.28
N LEU A 425 -7.88 -16.10 -2.28
CA LEU A 425 -9.23 -16.50 -1.89
C LEU A 425 -9.51 -16.00 -0.47
N ASN A 426 -10.61 -15.30 -0.29
CA ASN A 426 -11.15 -14.91 1.00
C ASN A 426 -12.56 -15.49 1.15
N LEU A 427 -12.79 -16.20 2.23
CA LEU A 427 -14.09 -16.69 2.68
C LEU A 427 -14.38 -16.09 4.05
N GLN A 428 -15.44 -15.32 4.16
CA GLN A 428 -15.89 -14.78 5.44
C GLN A 428 -17.24 -15.34 5.79
N TYR A 429 -17.34 -16.01 6.93
CA TYR A 429 -18.60 -16.55 7.43
C TYR A 429 -19.04 -15.78 8.67
N THR A 430 -20.12 -15.04 8.54
CA THR A 430 -20.76 -14.31 9.63
C THR A 430 -21.75 -15.26 10.31
N ILE A 431 -21.38 -15.76 11.49
CA ILE A 431 -22.20 -16.71 12.27
C ILE A 431 -23.40 -15.95 12.86
N ASP A 432 -23.16 -14.82 13.49
CA ASP A 432 -24.15 -13.92 14.06
C ASP A 432 -23.59 -12.47 14.17
N MET A 433 -24.30 -11.59 14.87
CA MET A 433 -23.86 -10.20 15.09
C MET A 433 -22.60 -10.05 15.97
N HIS A 434 -22.18 -11.11 16.65
CA HIS A 434 -21.04 -11.10 17.56
C HIS A 434 -19.84 -11.85 17.01
N HIS A 435 -20.06 -12.84 16.14
CA HIS A 435 -19.08 -13.83 15.75
C HIS A 435 -18.94 -13.91 14.24
N SER A 436 -17.71 -13.77 13.74
CA SER A 436 -17.38 -14.13 12.35
C SER A 436 -16.07 -14.91 12.27
N VAL A 437 -15.99 -15.80 11.30
CA VAL A 437 -14.79 -16.59 10.99
C VAL A 437 -14.38 -16.30 9.57
N ASN A 438 -13.09 -16.09 9.36
CA ASN A 438 -12.56 -15.75 8.04
C ASN A 438 -11.44 -16.72 7.68
N PHE A 439 -11.48 -17.22 6.46
CA PHE A 439 -10.42 -18.04 5.87
C PHE A 439 -9.81 -17.30 4.69
N ASN A 440 -8.49 -17.25 4.64
CA ASN A 440 -7.74 -16.67 3.53
C ASN A 440 -6.72 -17.68 3.00
N ALA A 441 -6.63 -17.78 1.68
CA ALA A 441 -5.55 -18.50 1.00
C ALA A 441 -4.93 -17.56 -0.05
N TYR A 442 -3.64 -17.31 0.09
CA TYR A 442 -2.85 -16.49 -0.82
C TYR A 442 -1.75 -17.35 -1.43
N PHE A 443 -1.73 -17.43 -2.76
CA PHE A 443 -0.71 -18.16 -3.52
C PHE A 443 0.02 -17.21 -4.46
N ASP A 444 1.35 -17.30 -4.50
CA ASP A 444 2.21 -16.51 -5.36
C ASP A 444 3.27 -17.43 -6.00
N HIS A 445 3.29 -17.48 -7.33
CA HIS A 445 4.27 -18.16 -8.15
C HIS A 445 5.09 -17.18 -8.94
N ASN A 446 6.39 -17.15 -8.70
CA ASN A 446 7.36 -16.32 -9.40
C ASN A 446 8.32 -17.18 -10.23
N SER A 447 8.54 -16.81 -11.49
CA SER A 447 9.51 -17.43 -12.37
C SER A 447 10.33 -16.36 -13.08
N LEU A 448 11.63 -16.34 -12.80
CA LEU A 448 12.59 -15.40 -13.37
C LEU A 448 13.50 -16.12 -14.37
N HIS A 449 13.62 -15.57 -15.57
CA HIS A 449 14.51 -16.02 -16.64
C HIS A 449 15.45 -14.86 -17.01
N PRO A 450 16.57 -14.71 -16.28
CA PRO A 450 17.55 -13.68 -16.58
C PRO A 450 18.30 -14.02 -17.86
N LYS A 451 18.67 -12.97 -18.62
CA LYS A 451 19.48 -13.08 -19.81
C LYS A 451 20.32 -11.82 -19.99
N ASP A 452 21.62 -11.96 -19.84
CA ASP A 452 22.59 -10.92 -20.12
C ASP A 452 23.89 -11.55 -20.68
N THR A 453 23.94 -11.70 -21.98
CA THR A 453 25.08 -12.35 -22.65
C THR A 453 26.33 -11.48 -22.68
N LEU A 454 26.18 -10.16 -22.55
CA LEU A 454 27.30 -9.23 -22.49
C LEU A 454 28.01 -9.32 -21.14
N MET A 455 27.21 -9.35 -20.05
CA MET A 455 27.71 -9.58 -18.70
C MET A 455 28.41 -10.94 -18.59
N ASP A 456 27.81 -12.02 -19.13
CA ASP A 456 28.41 -13.35 -19.12
C ASP A 456 29.79 -13.38 -19.82
N LYS A 457 29.93 -12.68 -20.98
CA LYS A 457 31.21 -12.54 -21.69
C LYS A 457 32.23 -11.77 -20.85
N ALA A 458 31.84 -10.69 -20.19
CA ALA A 458 32.73 -9.90 -19.37
C ALA A 458 33.19 -10.62 -18.11
N LEU A 459 32.35 -11.48 -17.54
CA LEU A 459 32.66 -12.32 -16.39
C LEU A 459 33.50 -13.56 -16.77
N GLY A 460 33.45 -14.00 -18.04
CA GLY A 460 34.09 -15.24 -18.50
C GLY A 460 33.34 -16.51 -18.12
N PHE A 461 32.14 -16.39 -17.52
CA PHE A 461 31.27 -17.51 -17.16
C PHE A 461 29.80 -17.11 -17.21
N ARG A 462 28.93 -18.10 -17.29
CA ARG A 462 27.48 -17.88 -17.26
C ARG A 462 27.03 -17.46 -15.85
N SER A 463 26.45 -16.27 -15.71
CA SER A 463 25.95 -15.72 -14.45
C SER A 463 24.43 -15.83 -14.30
N ASN A 464 23.71 -16.03 -15.40
CA ASN A 464 22.27 -15.89 -15.50
C ASN A 464 21.58 -17.26 -15.58
N PHE A 465 20.86 -17.66 -14.52
CA PHE A 465 20.15 -18.93 -14.43
C PHE A 465 18.68 -18.74 -14.11
N PRO A 466 17.78 -19.52 -14.77
CA PRO A 466 16.37 -19.52 -14.40
C PRO A 466 16.16 -19.89 -12.93
N SER A 467 15.22 -19.22 -12.28
CA SER A 467 14.87 -19.46 -10.88
C SER A 467 13.36 -19.35 -10.69
N LYS A 468 12.85 -20.07 -9.68
CA LYS A 468 11.42 -20.13 -9.36
C LYS A 468 11.20 -20.07 -7.86
N MET A 469 10.07 -19.47 -7.47
CA MET A 469 9.61 -19.45 -6.10
C MET A 469 8.09 -19.61 -6.06
N ASN A 470 7.60 -20.41 -5.12
CA ASN A 470 6.20 -20.51 -4.78
C ASN A 470 6.01 -20.15 -3.31
N THR A 471 4.98 -19.38 -3.03
CA THR A 471 4.57 -19.04 -1.67
C THR A 471 3.09 -19.33 -1.52
N LEU A 472 2.71 -20.01 -0.44
CA LEU A 472 1.33 -20.22 -0.02
C LEU A 472 1.19 -19.71 1.42
N THR A 473 0.29 -18.76 1.63
CA THR A 473 -0.08 -18.28 2.97
C THR A 473 -1.53 -18.66 3.22
N LEU A 474 -1.75 -19.41 4.28
CA LEU A 474 -3.08 -19.75 4.77
C LEU A 474 -3.34 -18.95 6.04
N GLY A 475 -4.49 -18.30 6.14
CA GLY A 475 -4.90 -17.51 7.28
C GLY A 475 -6.28 -17.94 7.77
N LEU A 476 -6.43 -18.03 9.09
CA LEU A 476 -7.70 -18.22 9.77
C LEU A 476 -7.87 -17.12 10.80
N SER A 477 -8.95 -16.34 10.71
CA SER A 477 -9.25 -15.26 11.65
C SER A 477 -10.61 -15.48 12.30
N TYR A 478 -10.67 -15.10 13.57
CA TYR A 478 -11.91 -15.06 14.34
C TYR A 478 -12.13 -13.66 14.89
N ASP A 479 -13.26 -13.06 14.52
CA ASP A 479 -13.65 -11.73 14.94
C ASP A 479 -14.81 -11.81 15.94
N LEU A 480 -14.63 -11.14 17.08
CA LEU A 480 -15.57 -11.10 18.19
C LEU A 480 -15.99 -9.64 18.46
N THR A 481 -17.30 -9.40 18.53
CA THR A 481 -17.87 -8.09 18.87
C THR A 481 -18.83 -8.24 20.04
N LEU A 482 -18.56 -7.56 21.16
CA LEU A 482 -19.37 -7.64 22.39
C LEU A 482 -19.82 -6.25 22.86
N PHE A 483 -20.73 -6.21 23.83
CA PHE A 483 -21.23 -5.03 24.50
C PHE A 483 -21.76 -3.94 23.52
N ASN A 484 -22.60 -4.36 22.57
CA ASN A 484 -23.14 -3.50 21.50
C ASN A 484 -22.03 -2.78 20.71
N GLY A 485 -20.96 -3.51 20.35
CA GLY A 485 -19.85 -3.00 19.57
C GLY A 485 -18.84 -2.13 20.36
N ARG A 486 -18.95 -2.05 21.70
CA ARG A 486 -17.93 -1.36 22.50
C ARG A 486 -16.62 -2.13 22.55
N PHE A 487 -16.67 -3.46 22.61
CA PHE A 487 -15.49 -4.33 22.56
C PHE A 487 -15.43 -5.03 21.21
N GLN A 488 -14.28 -5.02 20.59
CA GLN A 488 -13.95 -5.83 19.41
C GLN A 488 -12.61 -6.50 19.62
N ASN A 489 -12.53 -7.77 19.19
CA ASN A 489 -11.29 -8.55 19.16
C ASN A 489 -11.18 -9.26 17.83
N ALA A 490 -10.00 -9.24 17.24
CA ALA A 490 -9.65 -9.99 16.03
C ALA A 490 -8.42 -10.85 16.35
N PHE A 491 -8.59 -12.16 16.30
CA PHE A 491 -7.51 -13.14 16.46
C PHE A 491 -7.24 -13.81 15.12
N THR A 492 -5.98 -13.87 14.70
CA THR A 492 -5.58 -14.44 13.39
C THR A 492 -4.43 -15.42 13.57
N LEU A 493 -4.57 -16.59 12.96
CA LEU A 493 -3.50 -17.58 12.78
C LEU A 493 -3.09 -17.61 11.31
N LYS A 494 -1.79 -17.70 11.04
CA LYS A 494 -1.25 -17.81 9.68
C LYS A 494 -0.27 -18.97 9.58
N ASN A 495 -0.30 -19.65 8.45
CA ASN A 495 0.73 -20.61 8.06
C ASN A 495 1.36 -20.15 6.75
N PHE A 496 2.68 -20.00 6.75
CA PHE A 496 3.49 -19.56 5.62
C PHE A 496 4.29 -20.73 5.09
N ILE A 497 4.04 -21.12 3.86
CA ILE A 497 4.70 -22.23 3.17
C ILE A 497 5.40 -21.64 1.94
N PHE A 498 6.66 -21.95 1.74
CA PHE A 498 7.35 -21.55 0.53
C PHE A 498 8.30 -22.61 0.01
N SER A 499 8.51 -22.56 -1.30
CA SER A 499 9.54 -23.35 -1.98
C SER A 499 10.27 -22.46 -2.98
N SER A 500 11.58 -22.62 -3.07
CA SER A 500 12.41 -21.95 -4.07
C SER A 500 13.35 -22.93 -4.75
N ASP A 501 13.64 -22.68 -6.02
CA ASP A 501 14.60 -23.40 -6.86
C ASP A 501 15.47 -22.38 -7.58
N SER A 502 16.71 -22.25 -7.16
CA SER A 502 17.65 -21.26 -7.69
C SER A 502 19.07 -21.81 -7.72
N ARG A 503 19.98 -21.08 -8.38
CA ARG A 503 21.40 -21.42 -8.37
C ARG A 503 22.19 -20.37 -7.62
N SER A 504 23.05 -20.80 -6.71
CA SER A 504 23.98 -19.94 -6.00
C SER A 504 25.28 -19.84 -6.78
N ILE A 505 25.66 -18.62 -7.14
CA ILE A 505 26.92 -18.33 -7.82
C ILE A 505 27.97 -18.02 -6.76
N ASN A 506 29.07 -18.82 -6.78
CA ASN A 506 30.28 -18.48 -6.02
C ASN A 506 31.33 -17.94 -7.01
N VAL A 507 31.56 -16.64 -6.92
CA VAL A 507 32.45 -15.91 -7.84
C VAL A 507 33.94 -16.27 -7.70
N PHE A 508 34.31 -16.96 -6.61
CA PHE A 508 35.69 -17.44 -6.39
C PHE A 508 35.90 -18.90 -6.79
N SER A 509 34.83 -19.56 -7.23
CA SER A 509 34.88 -20.97 -7.61
C SER A 509 34.60 -21.09 -9.12
N VAL A 510 35.54 -21.69 -9.86
CA VAL A 510 35.38 -22.02 -11.30
C VAL A 510 34.36 -23.16 -11.50
N THR A 511 33.77 -23.67 -10.41
CA THR A 511 32.78 -24.76 -10.46
C THR A 511 31.42 -24.25 -10.93
N GLU A 512 30.65 -25.12 -11.58
CA GLU A 512 29.26 -24.83 -11.95
C GLU A 512 28.45 -24.40 -10.71
N PRO A 513 27.55 -23.38 -10.84
CA PRO A 513 26.72 -22.91 -9.73
C PRO A 513 25.86 -24.03 -9.17
N GLU A 514 25.91 -24.19 -7.85
CA GLU A 514 25.14 -25.20 -7.13
C GLU A 514 23.65 -24.89 -7.21
N ARG A 515 22.85 -25.90 -7.57
CA ARG A 515 21.40 -25.79 -7.54
C ARG A 515 20.88 -26.01 -6.13
N VAL A 516 20.19 -25.02 -5.58
CA VAL A 516 19.62 -25.06 -4.23
C VAL A 516 18.10 -25.08 -4.32
N LYS A 517 17.51 -26.12 -3.71
CA LYS A 517 16.07 -26.23 -3.52
C LYS A 517 15.74 -26.12 -2.05
N VAL A 518 14.78 -25.24 -1.73
CA VAL A 518 14.33 -25.01 -0.35
C VAL A 518 12.83 -25.26 -0.28
N PHE A 519 12.39 -25.94 0.78
CA PHE A 519 10.98 -26.03 1.16
C PHE A 519 10.87 -25.83 2.68
N LYS A 520 10.06 -24.88 3.11
CA LYS A 520 9.89 -24.52 4.53
C LYS A 520 8.44 -24.13 4.81
N SER A 521 8.03 -24.34 6.07
CA SER A 521 6.75 -23.90 6.60
C SER A 521 6.94 -23.24 7.96
N TYR A 522 6.19 -22.16 8.22
CA TYR A 522 6.25 -21.38 9.44
C TYR A 522 4.86 -20.93 9.88
N PHE A 523 4.68 -20.78 11.19
CA PHE A 523 3.44 -20.28 11.77
C PHE A 523 3.64 -18.89 12.36
N GLY A 524 2.61 -18.07 12.27
CA GLY A 524 2.49 -16.79 12.92
C GLY A 524 1.09 -16.57 13.46
N PHE A 525 0.95 -15.65 14.40
CA PHE A 525 -0.35 -15.26 14.92
C PHE A 525 -0.36 -13.79 15.33
N SER A 526 -1.54 -13.21 15.33
CA SER A 526 -1.78 -11.86 15.84
C SER A 526 -3.12 -11.76 16.55
N ASN A 527 -3.20 -10.84 17.48
CA ASN A 527 -4.43 -10.48 18.17
C ASN A 527 -4.53 -8.97 18.30
N ALA A 528 -5.67 -8.40 17.97
CA ALA A 528 -5.95 -6.99 18.13
C ALA A 528 -7.29 -6.82 18.85
N ALA A 529 -7.32 -5.94 19.85
CA ALA A 529 -8.52 -5.63 20.61
C ALA A 529 -8.72 -4.13 20.71
N ARG A 530 -9.97 -3.70 20.76
CA ARG A 530 -10.33 -2.33 21.11
C ARG A 530 -11.47 -2.31 22.11
N TYR A 531 -11.47 -1.28 22.95
CA TYR A 531 -12.56 -0.99 23.87
C TYR A 531 -12.96 0.48 23.79
N LYS A 532 -14.24 0.77 23.53
CA LYS A 532 -14.83 2.12 23.57
C LYS A 532 -15.34 2.42 24.97
N PHE A 533 -14.67 3.34 25.67
CA PHE A 533 -15.13 3.84 26.97
C PHE A 533 -16.33 4.77 26.82
N THR A 534 -16.24 5.67 25.83
CA THR A 534 -17.30 6.57 25.40
C THR A 534 -17.46 6.50 23.88
N PRO A 535 -18.49 7.10 23.28
CA PRO A 535 -18.59 7.21 21.82
C PRO A 535 -17.36 7.86 21.16
N ASP A 536 -16.68 8.72 21.89
CA ASP A 536 -15.55 9.53 21.39
C ASP A 536 -14.17 8.99 21.81
N LEU A 537 -14.09 8.18 22.88
CA LEU A 537 -12.80 7.72 23.43
C LEU A 537 -12.68 6.21 23.37
N MET A 538 -11.60 5.71 22.76
CA MET A 538 -11.30 4.28 22.72
C MET A 538 -9.84 3.99 22.98
N LEU A 539 -9.60 2.82 23.55
CA LEU A 539 -8.28 2.19 23.69
C LEU A 539 -8.17 1.03 22.71
N LYS A 540 -7.00 0.91 22.11
CA LYS A 540 -6.63 -0.20 21.24
C LYS A 540 -5.37 -0.88 21.79
N ALA A 541 -5.33 -2.19 21.74
CA ALA A 541 -4.14 -2.96 22.09
C ALA A 541 -3.98 -4.10 21.08
N SER A 542 -2.74 -4.36 20.69
CA SER A 542 -2.47 -5.48 19.79
C SER A 542 -1.14 -6.14 20.10
N PHE A 543 -1.07 -7.43 19.81
CA PHE A 543 0.11 -8.26 19.90
C PHE A 543 0.25 -9.09 18.63
N ASN A 544 1.48 -9.26 18.15
CA ASN A 544 1.76 -10.13 17.02
C ASN A 544 3.06 -10.91 17.21
N ALA A 545 3.05 -12.16 16.75
CA ALA A 545 4.22 -12.99 16.54
C ALA A 545 4.16 -13.52 15.11
N GLU A 546 4.75 -12.79 14.20
CA GLU A 546 4.61 -12.98 12.76
C GLU A 546 5.95 -13.38 12.12
N VAL A 547 5.85 -13.98 10.94
CA VAL A 547 7.00 -14.41 10.13
C VAL A 547 6.93 -13.74 8.78
N ARG A 548 8.06 -13.21 8.29
CA ARG A 548 8.20 -12.76 6.91
C ARG A 548 9.06 -13.73 6.13
N ILE A 549 8.46 -14.36 5.14
CA ILE A 549 9.20 -15.15 4.16
C ILE A 549 10.09 -14.21 3.35
N PRO A 550 11.36 -14.56 3.06
CA PRO A 550 12.18 -13.80 2.13
C PRO A 550 11.46 -13.68 0.78
N SER A 551 11.51 -12.50 0.16
CA SER A 551 10.90 -12.27 -1.15
C SER A 551 11.63 -13.03 -2.26
N SER A 552 11.01 -13.12 -3.44
CA SER A 552 11.61 -13.73 -4.61
C SER A 552 12.95 -13.07 -4.95
N GLU A 553 13.03 -11.72 -4.94
CA GLU A 553 14.27 -11.00 -5.19
C GLU A 553 15.37 -11.32 -4.18
N GLU A 554 15.02 -11.51 -2.90
CA GLU A 554 15.99 -11.87 -1.85
C GLU A 554 16.52 -13.29 -2.02
N LEU A 555 15.66 -14.25 -2.39
CA LEU A 555 16.05 -15.66 -2.53
C LEU A 555 16.68 -15.99 -3.89
N ILE A 556 16.12 -15.44 -4.97
CA ILE A 556 16.49 -15.82 -6.34
C ILE A 556 17.20 -14.70 -7.12
N GLY A 557 17.33 -13.50 -6.51
CA GLY A 557 17.99 -12.35 -7.14
C GLY A 557 17.12 -11.66 -8.18
N ASN A 558 17.70 -10.67 -8.87
CA ASN A 558 17.02 -9.89 -9.92
C ASN A 558 17.58 -10.12 -11.33
N GLY A 559 18.59 -10.97 -11.47
CA GLY A 559 19.16 -11.34 -12.75
C GLY A 559 20.26 -10.40 -13.28
N TYR A 560 20.66 -9.34 -12.54
CA TYR A 560 21.73 -8.45 -12.97
C TYR A 560 22.63 -7.91 -11.84
N SER A 561 22.09 -7.34 -10.77
CA SER A 561 22.88 -6.71 -9.70
C SER A 561 22.68 -7.33 -8.32
N ILE A 562 21.61 -8.10 -8.15
CA ILE A 562 21.31 -8.80 -6.91
C ILE A 562 21.46 -10.30 -7.12
N LEU A 563 22.43 -10.86 -6.43
CA LEU A 563 22.72 -12.30 -6.46
C LEU A 563 21.71 -13.07 -5.61
N ALA A 564 21.41 -14.30 -6.02
CA ALA A 564 20.56 -15.21 -5.26
C ALA A 564 21.13 -15.50 -3.86
N SER A 565 20.26 -15.59 -2.86
CA SER A 565 20.59 -15.92 -1.48
C SER A 565 19.66 -17.01 -0.93
N PRO A 566 19.74 -18.23 -1.46
CA PRO A 566 18.78 -19.30 -1.15
C PRO A 566 18.85 -19.80 0.30
N ALA A 567 19.90 -19.51 1.03
CA ALA A 567 20.10 -19.91 2.43
C ALA A 567 19.48 -18.94 3.45
N LEU A 568 18.79 -17.89 3.02
CA LEU A 568 18.17 -16.92 3.91
C LEU A 568 17.15 -17.58 4.84
N LYS A 569 17.22 -17.19 6.11
CA LYS A 569 16.22 -17.49 7.11
C LYS A 569 15.11 -16.44 7.05
N PRO A 570 13.85 -16.82 7.26
CA PRO A 570 12.75 -15.86 7.43
C PRO A 570 13.00 -14.95 8.63
N GLU A 571 12.56 -13.70 8.48
CA GLU A 571 12.51 -12.76 9.61
C GLU A 571 11.34 -13.11 10.52
N ARG A 572 11.52 -12.89 11.82
CA ARG A 572 10.48 -13.09 12.83
C ARG A 572 10.32 -11.82 13.64
N THR A 573 9.09 -11.47 13.97
CA THR A 573 8.81 -10.35 14.87
C THR A 573 7.93 -10.77 16.02
N LYS A 574 8.16 -10.13 17.17
CA LYS A 574 7.26 -10.12 18.33
C LYS A 574 6.98 -8.66 18.65
N GLY A 575 5.72 -8.25 18.52
CA GLY A 575 5.34 -6.87 18.64
C GLY A 575 4.17 -6.64 19.59
N VAL A 576 4.18 -5.51 20.27
CA VAL A 576 3.08 -5.01 21.10
C VAL A 576 2.81 -3.57 20.71
N ASN A 577 1.53 -3.22 20.56
CA ASN A 577 1.09 -1.85 20.34
C ASN A 577 -0.02 -1.51 21.33
N VAL A 578 -0.02 -0.28 21.83
CA VAL A 578 -1.09 0.29 22.64
C VAL A 578 -1.37 1.68 22.09
N GLY A 579 -2.64 1.95 21.79
CA GLY A 579 -3.08 3.21 21.22
C GLY A 579 -4.35 3.73 21.89
N MET A 580 -4.46 5.04 21.97
CA MET A 580 -5.65 5.74 22.42
C MET A 580 -6.12 6.69 21.33
N LEU A 581 -7.40 6.61 20.97
CA LEU A 581 -8.04 7.49 19.99
C LEU A 581 -9.16 8.25 20.67
N TYR A 582 -9.06 9.58 20.66
CA TYR A 582 -10.15 10.51 20.95
C TYR A 582 -10.62 11.11 19.63
N ARG A 583 -11.94 11.00 19.35
CA ARG A 583 -12.56 11.49 18.13
C ARG A 583 -13.93 12.07 18.44
N HIS A 584 -14.06 13.36 18.30
CA HIS A 584 -15.28 14.10 18.56
C HIS A 584 -15.80 14.77 17.30
N LEU A 585 -17.09 14.58 16.99
CA LEU A 585 -17.81 15.29 15.94
C LEU A 585 -18.53 16.47 16.57
N LYS A 586 -18.19 17.68 16.13
CA LYS A 586 -18.86 18.91 16.55
C LYS A 586 -20.28 19.00 15.97
N ALA A 587 -21.12 19.84 16.56
CA ALA A 587 -22.49 20.06 16.10
C ALA A 587 -22.58 20.63 14.66
N ASP A 588 -21.55 21.31 14.19
CA ASP A 588 -21.39 21.86 12.84
C ASP A 588 -20.77 20.88 11.85
N ASN A 589 -20.74 19.58 12.18
CA ASN A 589 -20.06 18.50 11.44
C ASN A 589 -18.53 18.62 11.39
N GLY A 590 -17.92 19.54 12.13
CA GLY A 590 -16.47 19.62 12.28
C GLY A 590 -15.92 18.43 13.06
N LEU A 591 -14.70 18.02 12.74
CA LEU A 591 -14.00 16.91 13.35
C LEU A 591 -12.89 17.42 14.28
N ILE A 592 -12.75 16.79 15.46
CA ILE A 592 -11.51 16.82 16.26
C ILE A 592 -11.07 15.38 16.48
N GLU A 593 -9.84 15.05 16.11
CA GLU A 593 -9.27 13.73 16.30
C GLU A 593 -7.86 13.85 16.88
N VAL A 594 -7.61 13.12 17.97
CA VAL A 594 -6.28 13.00 18.60
C VAL A 594 -5.98 11.52 18.79
N GLU A 595 -4.86 11.06 18.29
CA GLU A 595 -4.43 9.67 18.37
C GLU A 595 -3.02 9.60 18.94
N LEU A 596 -2.84 8.82 19.99
CA LEU A 596 -1.56 8.47 20.60
C LEU A 596 -1.33 6.98 20.45
N ASN A 597 -0.19 6.58 19.89
CA ASN A 597 0.21 5.17 19.78
C ASN A 597 1.61 4.98 20.37
N THR A 598 1.79 3.88 21.09
CA THR A 598 3.09 3.39 21.54
C THR A 598 3.32 2.00 20.97
N PHE A 599 4.55 1.68 20.65
CA PHE A 599 4.90 0.37 20.09
C PHE A 599 6.24 -0.13 20.57
N TYR A 600 6.36 -1.45 20.64
CA TYR A 600 7.58 -2.18 20.89
C TYR A 600 7.60 -3.42 19.99
N ASN A 601 8.69 -3.59 19.21
CA ASN A 601 8.87 -4.77 18.36
C ASN A 601 10.30 -5.29 18.50
N LEU A 602 10.44 -6.61 18.57
CA LEU A 602 11.69 -7.33 18.46
C LEU A 602 11.69 -8.08 17.13
N LEU A 603 12.59 -7.74 16.24
CA LEU A 603 12.81 -8.37 14.95
C LEU A 603 14.03 -9.27 15.02
N GLU A 604 13.88 -10.55 14.74
CA GLU A 604 14.93 -11.57 14.69
C GLU A 604 15.26 -11.94 13.24
N ASP A 605 16.51 -12.35 12.99
CA ASP A 605 17.00 -12.75 11.66
C ASP A 605 16.77 -11.70 10.56
N MET A 606 16.84 -10.40 10.91
CA MET A 606 16.64 -9.29 9.98
C MET A 606 17.44 -9.48 8.69
N ILE A 607 16.81 -9.40 7.54
CA ILE A 607 17.45 -9.50 6.24
C ILE A 607 17.91 -8.10 5.80
N ARG A 608 19.20 -7.97 5.50
CA ARG A 608 19.76 -6.72 4.99
C ARG A 608 20.39 -6.91 3.61
N PHE A 609 20.23 -5.89 2.80
CA PHE A 609 20.97 -5.73 1.56
C PHE A 609 22.41 -5.37 1.89
N THR A 610 23.37 -6.16 1.39
CA THR A 610 24.79 -5.96 1.63
C THR A 610 25.55 -6.02 0.31
N PRO A 611 26.52 -5.14 0.09
CA PRO A 611 27.44 -5.28 -1.03
C PRO A 611 28.07 -6.67 -1.03
N ASP A 612 28.24 -7.25 -2.22
CA ASP A 612 28.99 -8.50 -2.38
C ASP A 612 30.49 -8.21 -2.61
N MET A 613 31.31 -9.24 -2.66
CA MET A 613 32.74 -9.09 -2.94
C MET A 613 32.98 -8.72 -4.41
N ILE A 614 32.03 -8.96 -5.30
CA ILE A 614 32.01 -8.35 -6.62
C ILE A 614 31.52 -6.91 -6.46
N PRO A 615 32.32 -5.90 -6.73
CA PRO A 615 31.89 -4.52 -6.75
C PRO A 615 30.66 -4.34 -7.63
N THR A 616 29.68 -3.52 -7.20
CA THR A 616 28.39 -3.26 -7.84
C THR A 616 27.36 -4.41 -7.82
N MET A 617 27.74 -5.58 -7.37
CA MET A 617 26.79 -6.64 -7.02
C MET A 617 26.47 -6.59 -5.53
N ALA A 618 25.28 -7.04 -5.19
CA ALA A 618 24.83 -7.09 -3.81
C ALA A 618 24.10 -8.40 -3.52
N ARG A 619 23.99 -8.71 -2.27
CA ARG A 619 23.33 -9.93 -1.78
C ARG A 619 22.55 -9.61 -0.52
N TYR A 620 21.45 -10.27 -0.34
CA TYR A 620 20.75 -10.23 0.93
C TYR A 620 21.34 -11.22 1.93
N ARG A 621 21.49 -10.80 3.18
CA ARG A 621 22.02 -11.64 4.27
C ARG A 621 21.23 -11.42 5.55
N ASN A 622 21.08 -12.45 6.38
CA ASN A 622 20.54 -12.26 7.72
C ASN A 622 21.54 -11.48 8.58
N PHE A 623 21.12 -10.31 9.04
CA PHE A 623 21.94 -9.43 9.88
C PHE A 623 21.87 -9.83 11.36
N GLY A 624 20.66 -10.23 11.84
CA GLY A 624 20.42 -10.60 13.24
C GLY A 624 19.26 -9.83 13.86
N SER A 625 19.33 -9.55 15.17
CA SER A 625 18.19 -9.04 15.92
C SER A 625 18.22 -7.54 16.11
N VAL A 626 17.09 -6.90 15.89
CA VAL A 626 16.85 -5.46 16.02
C VAL A 626 15.62 -5.22 16.90
N ARG A 627 15.74 -4.31 17.86
CA ARG A 627 14.60 -3.81 18.64
C ARG A 627 14.17 -2.46 18.09
N THR A 628 12.87 -2.28 17.86
CA THR A 628 12.27 -0.98 17.56
C THR A 628 11.19 -0.64 18.59
N GLN A 629 11.23 0.59 19.10
CA GLN A 629 10.24 1.11 20.03
C GLN A 629 9.99 2.58 19.75
N GLY A 630 8.80 3.07 20.10
CA GLY A 630 8.51 4.48 19.84
C GLY A 630 7.13 4.94 20.27
N ILE A 631 6.90 6.23 19.99
CA ILE A 631 5.67 6.94 20.28
C ILE A 631 5.27 7.74 19.04
N GLU A 632 4.00 7.68 18.68
CA GLU A 632 3.36 8.42 17.58
C GLU A 632 2.22 9.25 18.15
N LEU A 633 2.19 10.54 17.82
CA LEU A 633 1.11 11.46 18.16
C LEU A 633 0.58 12.11 16.89
N GLU A 634 -0.73 12.08 16.69
CA GLU A 634 -1.42 12.80 15.62
C GLU A 634 -2.56 13.59 16.23
N ALA A 635 -2.71 14.85 15.85
CA ALA A 635 -3.84 15.71 16.17
C ALA A 635 -4.30 16.39 14.89
N LYS A 636 -5.60 16.34 14.61
CA LYS A 636 -6.20 16.99 13.45
C LYS A 636 -7.63 17.38 13.69
N GLY A 637 -8.07 18.40 12.98
CA GLY A 637 -9.47 18.80 13.09
C GLY A 637 -9.81 20.13 12.42
N ASP A 638 -11.11 20.34 12.34
CA ASP A 638 -11.70 21.60 11.87
C ASP A 638 -11.72 22.60 13.03
N VAL A 639 -10.87 23.62 12.95
CA VAL A 639 -10.85 24.73 13.94
C VAL A 639 -12.13 25.54 13.80
N CYS A 640 -12.49 25.81 12.56
CA CYS A 640 -13.75 26.45 12.16
C CYS A 640 -14.15 25.92 10.76
N PRO A 641 -15.36 26.23 10.24
CA PRO A 641 -15.84 25.70 8.96
C PRO A 641 -14.98 25.98 7.73
N VAL A 642 -13.99 26.87 7.84
CA VAL A 642 -13.12 27.25 6.75
C VAL A 642 -11.64 26.91 6.98
N LEU A 643 -11.29 26.39 8.18
CA LEU A 643 -9.89 26.11 8.55
C LEU A 643 -9.74 24.74 9.18
N TYR A 644 -9.04 23.86 8.48
CA TYR A 644 -8.60 22.56 8.96
C TYR A 644 -7.10 22.59 9.27
N LEU A 645 -6.71 22.02 10.41
CA LEU A 645 -5.31 21.87 10.82
C LEU A 645 -4.99 20.41 11.11
N TYR A 646 -3.76 20.02 10.86
CA TYR A 646 -3.20 18.78 11.37
C TYR A 646 -1.75 18.95 11.82
N ALA A 647 -1.38 18.17 12.83
CA ALA A 647 0.00 18.05 13.27
C ALA A 647 0.27 16.61 13.69
N ASN A 648 1.45 16.10 13.37
CA ASN A 648 1.86 14.80 13.85
C ASN A 648 3.35 14.77 14.18
N GLY A 649 3.71 13.86 15.07
CA GLY A 649 5.09 13.64 15.47
C GLY A 649 5.34 12.16 15.72
N THR A 650 6.55 11.70 15.39
CA THR A 650 7.00 10.33 15.62
C THR A 650 8.39 10.36 16.22
N PHE A 651 8.53 9.68 17.36
CA PHE A 651 9.81 9.29 17.92
C PHE A 651 9.95 7.78 17.84
N GLN A 652 11.02 7.29 17.22
CA GLN A 652 11.29 5.86 17.07
C GLN A 652 12.77 5.57 17.32
N ASP A 653 13.07 4.50 18.06
CA ASP A 653 14.43 4.11 18.42
C ASP A 653 14.65 2.65 17.98
N LEU A 654 15.43 2.48 16.92
CA LEU A 654 15.83 1.18 16.38
C LEU A 654 17.26 0.88 16.80
N ARG A 655 17.48 -0.26 17.48
CA ARG A 655 18.81 -0.64 17.96
C ARG A 655 19.16 -2.07 17.65
N ASP A 656 20.44 -2.30 17.34
CA ASP A 656 21.02 -3.63 17.29
C ASP A 656 21.07 -4.20 18.73
N VAL A 657 20.45 -5.38 18.93
CA VAL A 657 20.39 -6.03 20.25
C VAL A 657 21.20 -7.33 20.31
N ARG A 658 22.03 -7.61 19.32
CA ARG A 658 22.95 -8.75 19.32
C ARG A 658 24.11 -8.48 20.25
N LYS A 659 24.31 -9.31 21.24
CA LYS A 659 25.46 -9.20 22.18
C LYS A 659 26.74 -9.68 21.53
N LEU A 660 26.70 -10.74 20.74
CA LEU A 660 27.86 -11.36 20.11
C LEU A 660 27.77 -11.24 18.58
N THR A 661 28.93 -11.20 17.95
CA THR A 661 29.06 -11.33 16.48
C THR A 661 28.61 -12.74 16.06
N PRO A 662 27.75 -12.89 15.05
CA PRO A 662 27.21 -14.19 14.64
C PRO A 662 28.30 -15.23 14.39
N GLY A 663 28.17 -16.42 14.99
CA GLY A 663 29.10 -17.53 14.85
C GLY A 663 30.43 -17.39 15.62
N THR A 664 30.54 -16.40 16.51
CA THR A 664 31.74 -16.14 17.31
C THR A 664 31.40 -15.90 18.77
N VAL A 665 32.44 -15.84 19.65
CA VAL A 665 32.35 -15.43 21.06
C VAL A 665 32.74 -13.95 21.24
N VAL A 666 32.98 -13.23 20.14
CA VAL A 666 33.40 -11.84 20.14
C VAL A 666 32.20 -10.92 20.35
N GLU A 667 32.38 -9.94 21.25
CA GLU A 667 31.35 -8.92 21.45
C GLU A 667 31.04 -8.17 20.13
N ASN A 668 29.75 -7.92 19.91
CA ASN A 668 29.33 -7.18 18.75
C ASN A 668 29.58 -5.67 18.93
N PRO A 669 30.45 -5.04 18.12
CA PRO A 669 30.76 -3.63 18.26
C PRO A 669 29.59 -2.70 18.06
N THR A 670 28.51 -3.18 17.40
CA THR A 670 27.29 -2.40 17.16
C THR A 670 26.18 -2.64 18.20
N TYR A 671 26.47 -3.42 19.26
CA TYR A 671 25.50 -3.70 20.33
C TYR A 671 24.96 -2.42 20.97
N LYS A 672 23.64 -2.31 21.05
CA LYS A 672 22.88 -1.13 21.51
C LYS A 672 23.02 0.13 20.64
N MET A 673 23.75 0.10 19.52
CA MET A 673 23.80 1.22 18.60
C MET A 673 22.53 1.35 17.80
N ARG A 674 22.16 2.56 17.40
CA ARG A 674 21.05 2.82 16.49
C ARG A 674 21.35 2.23 15.12
N ILE A 675 20.33 1.65 14.51
CA ILE A 675 20.40 1.19 13.11
C ILE A 675 20.54 2.41 12.20
N PRO A 676 21.59 2.46 11.37
CA PRO A 676 21.82 3.60 10.47
C PRO A 676 20.78 3.70 9.38
N ASN A 677 20.70 4.87 8.76
CA ASN A 677 19.74 5.22 7.70
C ASN A 677 18.26 5.19 8.13
N VAL A 678 17.98 5.32 9.41
CA VAL A 678 16.63 5.37 9.96
C VAL A 678 16.44 6.67 10.73
N PRO A 679 15.61 7.61 10.26
CA PRO A 679 15.23 8.80 11.02
C PRO A 679 14.55 8.40 12.34
N TYR A 680 14.93 9.02 13.44
CA TYR A 680 14.37 8.68 14.75
C TYR A 680 13.41 9.74 15.32
N LEU A 681 13.45 10.95 14.80
CA LEU A 681 12.53 12.03 15.19
C LEU A 681 12.06 12.77 13.94
N LEU A 682 10.77 12.79 13.74
CA LEU A 682 10.12 13.43 12.60
C LEU A 682 8.79 14.04 13.03
N GLY A 683 8.37 15.07 12.31
CA GLY A 683 7.10 15.74 12.54
C GLY A 683 6.59 16.45 11.31
N ASN A 684 5.28 16.55 11.20
CA ASN A 684 4.61 17.26 10.12
C ASN A 684 3.52 18.17 10.70
N PHE A 685 3.30 19.27 10.02
CA PHE A 685 2.24 20.22 10.28
C PHE A 685 1.60 20.64 8.96
N GLY A 686 0.28 20.76 8.92
CA GLY A 686 -0.43 21.30 7.76
C GLY A 686 -1.64 22.13 8.13
N ALA A 687 -1.96 23.05 7.24
CA ALA A 687 -3.10 23.94 7.33
C ALA A 687 -3.81 23.99 5.98
N GLU A 688 -5.12 23.87 6.01
CA GLU A 688 -5.99 24.06 4.85
C GLU A 688 -7.04 25.12 5.19
N PHE A 689 -7.02 26.20 4.44
CA PHE A 689 -8.10 27.17 4.39
C PHE A 689 -8.94 26.87 3.14
N HIS A 690 -10.25 26.70 3.30
CA HIS A 690 -11.18 26.46 2.21
C HIS A 690 -12.42 27.34 2.33
N LYS A 691 -12.86 27.89 1.22
CA LYS A 691 -14.05 28.72 1.17
C LYS A 691 -14.76 28.59 -0.17
N GLU A 692 -16.05 28.35 -0.10
CA GLU A 692 -16.92 28.32 -1.27
C GLU A 692 -17.22 29.74 -1.76
N ASN A 693 -17.34 29.91 -3.07
CA ASN A 693 -17.87 31.11 -3.76
C ASN A 693 -17.15 32.43 -3.41
N ILE A 694 -15.84 32.40 -3.18
CA ILE A 694 -15.04 33.56 -2.76
C ILE A 694 -15.02 34.69 -3.80
N PHE A 695 -15.15 34.35 -5.09
CA PHE A 695 -15.16 35.33 -6.21
C PHE A 695 -16.58 35.68 -6.68
N GLY A 696 -17.61 35.33 -5.93
CA GLY A 696 -19.02 35.49 -6.31
C GLY A 696 -19.50 34.39 -7.26
N GLY A 697 -20.80 34.21 -7.38
CA GLY A 697 -21.43 33.13 -8.13
C GLY A 697 -21.55 31.85 -7.29
N SER A 698 -21.99 30.73 -7.91
CA SER A 698 -22.21 29.45 -7.25
C SER A 698 -21.32 28.35 -7.86
N GLY A 699 -21.08 27.29 -7.08
CA GLY A 699 -20.33 26.12 -7.56
C GLY A 699 -18.84 26.32 -7.74
N GLN A 700 -18.23 27.18 -6.92
CA GLN A 700 -16.79 27.43 -6.86
C GLN A 700 -16.28 27.07 -5.47
N ASN A 701 -15.05 26.55 -5.40
CA ASN A 701 -14.35 26.34 -4.14
C ASN A 701 -12.88 26.73 -4.28
N THR A 702 -12.38 27.51 -3.33
CA THR A 702 -10.98 27.92 -3.28
C THR A 702 -10.33 27.32 -2.03
N ARG A 703 -9.18 26.67 -2.21
CA ARG A 703 -8.41 26.07 -1.12
C ARG A 703 -6.98 26.64 -1.14
N LEU A 704 -6.51 27.05 0.03
CA LEU A 704 -5.11 27.39 0.28
C LEU A 704 -4.55 26.33 1.20
N LEU A 705 -3.49 25.67 0.77
CA LEU A 705 -2.88 24.56 1.49
C LEU A 705 -1.44 24.91 1.83
N PHE A 706 -1.05 24.56 3.03
CA PHE A 706 0.31 24.69 3.53
C PHE A 706 0.70 23.43 4.29
N ASP A 707 1.90 22.90 4.01
CA ASP A 707 2.48 21.76 4.69
C ASP A 707 3.92 22.06 5.09
N ALA A 708 4.32 21.64 6.27
CA ALA A 708 5.69 21.69 6.76
C ALA A 708 6.12 20.31 7.25
N SER A 709 7.34 19.91 6.93
CA SER A 709 7.91 18.63 7.31
C SER A 709 9.28 18.80 7.92
N TYR A 710 9.50 18.16 9.07
CA TYR A 710 10.75 18.15 9.83
C TYR A 710 11.27 16.73 10.01
N ILE A 711 12.54 16.52 9.66
CA ILE A 711 13.27 15.28 9.95
C ILE A 711 14.58 15.66 10.63
N HIS A 712 14.80 15.15 11.84
CA HIS A 712 16.03 15.40 12.59
C HIS A 712 17.21 14.62 11.97
N GLN A 713 18.43 15.12 12.09
CA GLN A 713 19.65 14.47 11.60
C GLN A 713 19.80 13.05 12.14
N TYR A 714 20.34 12.16 11.33
CA TYR A 714 20.58 10.77 11.71
C TYR A 714 21.83 10.22 11.03
N PHE A 715 22.40 9.12 11.60
CA PHE A 715 23.62 8.53 11.05
C PHE A 715 23.38 7.73 9.78
N TYR A 716 24.30 7.88 8.83
CA TYR A 716 24.33 7.07 7.61
C TYR A 716 24.96 5.69 7.85
N ASP A 717 26.01 5.62 8.68
CA ASP A 717 26.68 4.40 9.12
C ASP A 717 26.51 4.23 10.65
N PHE A 718 26.89 3.06 11.20
CA PHE A 718 26.90 2.86 12.64
C PHE A 718 27.86 3.84 13.33
N GLU A 719 27.42 4.40 14.43
CA GLU A 719 28.21 5.31 15.27
C GLU A 719 29.22 4.50 16.15
N VAL A 720 30.14 3.80 15.51
CA VAL A 720 31.16 3.01 16.19
C VAL A 720 32.29 3.87 16.84
N SER A 721 32.32 5.16 16.49
CA SER A 721 33.26 6.15 17.04
C SER A 721 32.55 7.49 17.21
N ARG A 722 32.93 8.25 18.27
CA ARG A 722 32.51 9.65 18.46
C ARG A 722 32.93 10.60 17.31
N TYR A 723 33.85 10.16 16.47
CA TYR A 723 34.33 10.89 15.29
C TYR A 723 33.58 10.55 14.02
N GLN A 724 32.45 9.77 14.09
CA GLN A 724 31.66 9.47 12.95
C GLN A 724 30.93 10.72 12.45
N GLU A 725 31.34 11.22 11.27
CA GLU A 725 30.79 12.43 10.65
C GLU A 725 29.75 12.16 9.56
N ARG A 726 29.64 10.90 9.09
CA ARG A 726 28.68 10.54 8.02
C ARG A 726 27.25 10.56 8.54
N LYS A 727 26.64 11.74 8.47
CA LYS A 727 25.27 12.01 8.91
C LYS A 727 24.43 12.53 7.76
N ILE A 728 23.17 12.14 7.74
CA ILE A 728 22.15 12.81 6.96
C ILE A 728 21.71 14.05 7.75
N PRO A 729 21.83 15.26 7.18
CA PRO A 729 21.53 16.48 7.92
C PRO A 729 20.05 16.65 8.22
N THR A 730 19.72 17.45 9.21
CA THR A 730 18.35 17.88 9.50
C THR A 730 17.71 18.52 8.26
N SER A 731 16.51 18.08 7.93
CA SER A 731 15.71 18.71 6.88
C SER A 731 14.46 19.37 7.46
N PHE A 732 14.18 20.58 6.97
CA PHE A 732 12.90 21.27 7.20
C PHE A 732 12.45 21.86 5.89
N THR A 733 11.32 21.37 5.39
CA THR A 733 10.73 21.79 4.11
C THR A 733 9.32 22.31 4.33
N MET A 734 8.94 23.26 3.48
CA MET A 734 7.59 23.84 3.46
C MET A 734 7.05 23.77 2.04
N ASP A 735 5.81 23.38 1.89
CA ASP A 735 5.09 23.30 0.63
C ASP A 735 3.83 24.16 0.72
N ALA A 736 3.42 24.76 -0.38
CA ALA A 736 2.15 25.49 -0.45
C ALA A 736 1.45 25.24 -1.79
N ALA A 737 0.12 25.30 -1.77
CA ALA A 737 -0.67 25.26 -2.98
C ALA A 737 -1.91 26.15 -2.90
N VAL A 738 -2.32 26.64 -4.04
CA VAL A 738 -3.61 27.29 -4.28
C VAL A 738 -4.38 26.42 -5.25
N GLU A 739 -5.56 26.01 -4.87
CA GLU A 739 -6.47 25.24 -5.71
C GLU A 739 -7.80 25.98 -5.84
N HIS A 740 -8.27 26.09 -7.07
CA HIS A 740 -9.56 26.71 -7.36
C HIS A 740 -10.38 25.80 -8.27
N SER A 741 -11.54 25.37 -7.80
CA SER A 741 -12.50 24.62 -8.59
C SER A 741 -13.70 25.49 -8.97
N PHE A 742 -14.25 25.27 -10.16
CA PHE A 742 -15.42 25.99 -10.70
C PHE A 742 -16.30 25.10 -11.58
N GLY A 743 -17.50 25.58 -11.88
CA GLY A 743 -18.49 24.82 -12.66
C GLY A 743 -18.96 23.55 -11.94
N ASN A 744 -19.18 23.60 -10.61
CA ASN A 744 -19.51 22.46 -9.77
C ASN A 744 -18.42 21.37 -9.83
N ASP A 745 -17.18 21.77 -9.59
CA ASP A 745 -15.96 20.94 -9.63
C ASP A 745 -15.63 20.30 -10.99
N LYS A 746 -16.26 20.76 -12.07
CA LYS A 746 -15.90 20.31 -13.42
C LYS A 746 -14.48 20.67 -13.79
N TRP A 747 -14.04 21.86 -13.43
CA TRP A 747 -12.70 22.33 -13.64
C TRP A 747 -11.99 22.59 -12.31
N THR A 748 -10.75 22.16 -12.21
CA THR A 748 -9.87 22.46 -11.08
C THR A 748 -8.52 22.93 -11.60
N LEU A 749 -8.08 24.08 -11.12
CA LEU A 749 -6.75 24.64 -11.38
C LEU A 749 -5.96 24.57 -10.08
N THR A 750 -4.73 24.07 -10.13
CA THR A 750 -3.87 23.99 -8.95
C THR A 750 -2.49 24.58 -9.30
N LEU A 751 -2.06 25.57 -8.55
CA LEU A 751 -0.69 26.05 -8.54
C LEU A 751 -0.05 25.60 -7.24
N LYS A 752 1.08 24.88 -7.32
CA LYS A 752 1.79 24.38 -6.15
C LYS A 752 3.27 24.72 -6.18
N VAL A 753 3.83 24.96 -5.02
CA VAL A 753 5.25 25.17 -4.81
C VAL A 753 5.71 24.23 -3.71
N LYS A 754 6.61 23.31 -4.03
CA LYS A 754 7.25 22.40 -3.06
C LYS A 754 8.62 22.95 -2.69
N ASN A 755 9.01 22.72 -1.45
CA ASN A 755 10.29 23.23 -0.92
C ASN A 755 10.42 24.74 -1.14
N LEU A 756 9.46 25.52 -0.59
CA LEU A 756 9.36 26.98 -0.74
C LEU A 756 10.68 27.71 -0.51
N THR A 757 11.44 27.27 0.48
CA THR A 757 12.71 27.88 0.88
C THR A 757 13.91 27.43 0.05
N ASN A 758 13.69 26.55 -0.93
CA ASN A 758 14.75 25.96 -1.77
C ASN A 758 15.89 25.33 -0.96
N ARG A 759 15.53 24.65 0.14
CA ARG A 759 16.51 23.96 0.99
C ARG A 759 17.08 22.75 0.26
N ARG A 760 18.39 22.54 0.43
CA ARG A 760 19.02 21.30 0.00
C ARG A 760 18.59 20.18 0.95
N VAL A 761 17.87 19.21 0.40
CA VAL A 761 17.42 18.01 1.13
C VAL A 761 18.21 16.80 0.64
N VAL A 762 18.71 16.03 1.58
CA VAL A 762 19.41 14.77 1.32
C VAL A 762 18.74 13.69 2.16
N SER A 763 18.30 12.62 1.52
CA SER A 763 17.71 11.46 2.23
C SER A 763 18.61 10.23 2.21
N GLU A 764 19.59 10.20 1.31
CA GLU A 764 20.70 9.25 1.26
C GLU A 764 22.00 10.01 0.98
N LEU A 765 23.11 9.50 1.51
CA LEU A 765 24.41 10.16 1.35
C LEU A 765 24.74 10.35 -0.15
N ASN A 766 25.22 11.54 -0.51
CA ASN A 766 25.55 11.94 -1.89
C ASN A 766 24.38 11.90 -2.89
N ARG A 767 23.13 11.80 -2.43
CA ARG A 767 21.94 11.80 -3.28
C ARG A 767 21.01 12.97 -2.92
N PRO A 768 21.34 14.19 -3.33
CA PRO A 768 20.47 15.34 -3.08
C PRO A 768 19.18 15.23 -3.89
N LEU A 769 18.09 15.63 -3.25
CA LEU A 769 16.77 15.68 -3.88
C LEU A 769 16.63 16.96 -4.70
N PRO A 770 15.63 17.03 -5.60
CA PRO A 770 15.30 18.26 -6.31
C PRO A 770 15.10 19.43 -5.35
N GLY A 771 15.55 20.62 -5.73
CA GLY A 771 15.29 21.86 -5.01
C GLY A 771 13.82 22.27 -5.08
N ARG A 772 13.57 23.60 -5.19
CA ARG A 772 12.20 24.11 -5.33
C ARG A 772 11.55 23.59 -6.61
N TYR A 773 10.35 23.03 -6.46
CA TYR A 773 9.50 22.59 -7.56
C TYR A 773 8.26 23.47 -7.65
N ILE A 774 7.98 24.01 -8.81
CA ILE A 774 6.77 24.78 -9.13
C ILE A 774 5.99 23.96 -10.15
N GLY A 775 4.72 23.67 -9.86
CA GLY A 775 3.85 22.89 -10.74
C GLY A 775 2.51 23.58 -10.94
N PHE A 776 2.00 23.51 -12.17
CA PHE A 776 0.67 23.95 -12.54
C PHE A 776 -0.13 22.77 -13.09
N LYS A 777 -1.32 22.51 -12.51
CA LYS A 777 -2.21 21.39 -12.87
C LYS A 777 -3.55 21.92 -13.30
N VAL A 778 -4.07 21.37 -14.39
CA VAL A 778 -5.44 21.55 -14.87
C VAL A 778 -6.13 20.20 -14.84
N ARG A 779 -7.33 20.14 -14.27
CA ARG A 779 -8.16 18.94 -14.24
C ARG A 779 -9.56 19.26 -14.77
N TYR A 780 -10.09 18.37 -15.58
CA TYR A 780 -11.48 18.36 -16.04
C TYR A 780 -12.17 17.08 -15.57
N LEU A 781 -13.33 17.22 -14.95
CA LEU A 781 -14.11 16.13 -14.39
C LEU A 781 -15.55 16.20 -14.92
N LEU A 782 -16.03 15.12 -15.56
CA LEU A 782 -17.41 14.90 -15.97
C LEU A 782 -17.94 13.68 -15.19
N ARG A 783 -19.07 13.87 -14.51
CA ARG A 783 -19.76 12.83 -13.70
C ARG A 783 -21.20 12.67 -14.18
#